data_b35b2e6468414220fd71917fb2e73a4a
#
_entry.id   b35b2e6468414220fd71917fb2e73a4a
#
_cell.length_a   1.000
_cell.length_b   1.000
_cell.length_c   1.000
_cell.angle_alpha   90.00
_cell.angle_beta   90.00
_cell.angle_gamma   90.00
#
_symmetry.space_group_name_H-M   'P 1'
#
loop_
_entity.id
_entity.type
_entity.pdbx_description
1 polymer ?
#
loop_
_entity_poly.entity_id
_entity_poly.type
_entity_poly.pdbx_seq_one_letter_code
_entity_poly.pdbx_strand_id
1 'polypeptide(L)'
;MLLLSLLLGIDENTKQDKSIYDPTCGSGSLLLKASSLASKKGLTIYGQEKDISTTALCRMNMILHNGDDTASIAKGGSSTLSNPFFIKNGMLQTFDYVVANPPFSLKNWTDGLSIDPKSKQVINDSFNRFEDGTPPEKNGDFAFLLHIIKSLKDTGKGAVILPHGVLFRGNAEGAIRKNLLTKGYIKGVIGLAPNLFYGTSIPACVIVLDKENARARKGVFMIDASKDFKKDGNKNRLREQDVQKMIDTFNALKEIPYYSKMVSLEEISANDYNLNIARYIAAKQESEKDLFALINSHKASYLPKNEIKAYAPYFQVFKELKNTLFKKSDKEGYYALKTECENIKDLITQSLEFQAFHASVLNAFDRLNLFETFDHLEPGFNPKTLIESVCSKVLKEFEKVEILDKYGVYQLFKDYYNEVLQDDWFLLSFNDFSSAKELRKLNPLKDKNKKANYLEEPDFVIQKTYYKSDLIPKNLIKQRFFEKEAKELEVLENALNEKEADFEEFIEEHSSEEGLFDESKINESVLKKELKNATDLEDKEILKTALELLEAKNKALKMKNKAYEELELKAFHQYKNLKLDEIKDLIIQDKWLKSLKNALENKILKRINAFTSALDEIISNYSNSLLELDKEVKESESKVLEHLKDLGVVV
;
A
#
# COMPACT_ATOMS: atom_id res chain seq x y z
N MET A 1 4.53 8.50 11.66
CA MET A 1 4.29 9.93 11.99
C MET A 1 2.80 10.25 12.09
N LEU A 2 2.04 10.09 11.02
CA LEU A 2 0.58 10.34 11.00
C LEU A 2 -0.17 9.56 12.09
N LEU A 3 0.16 8.28 12.27
CA LEU A 3 -0.44 7.41 13.29
C LEU A 3 -0.41 8.03 14.69
N LEU A 4 0.74 8.51 15.16
CA LEU A 4 0.88 9.05 16.52
C LEU A 4 -0.04 10.26 16.74
N SER A 5 -0.08 11.18 15.79
CA SER A 5 -0.89 12.40 15.90
C SER A 5 -2.39 12.10 15.94
N LEU A 6 -2.86 11.21 15.06
CA LEU A 6 -4.28 10.85 14.99
C LEU A 6 -4.74 9.99 16.19
N LEU A 7 -3.83 9.17 16.77
CA LEU A 7 -4.11 8.46 18.02
C LEU A 7 -4.32 9.39 19.22
N LEU A 8 -3.75 10.59 19.18
CA LEU A 8 -3.91 11.62 20.19
C LEU A 8 -5.17 12.48 19.98
N GLY A 9 -5.88 12.26 18.87
CA GLY A 9 -7.05 13.06 18.49
C GLY A 9 -6.68 14.46 18.01
N ILE A 10 -5.49 14.63 17.42
CA ILE A 10 -5.10 15.89 16.78
C ILE A 10 -5.76 15.94 15.40
N ASP A 11 -6.63 16.90 15.20
CA ASP A 11 -7.43 17.12 14.00
C ASP A 11 -7.60 18.61 13.69
N GLU A 12 -8.35 18.95 12.66
CA GLU A 12 -8.67 20.32 12.24
C GLU A 12 -9.41 21.16 13.31
N ASN A 13 -10.05 20.51 14.30
CA ASN A 13 -10.74 21.16 15.40
C ASN A 13 -9.80 21.43 16.59
N THR A 14 -8.58 20.92 16.54
CA THR A 14 -7.59 21.12 17.61
C THR A 14 -7.22 22.59 17.69
N LYS A 15 -7.45 23.19 18.86
CA LYS A 15 -7.28 24.64 19.08
C LYS A 15 -5.82 25.06 18.99
N GLN A 16 -5.59 26.29 18.56
CA GLN A 16 -4.27 26.89 18.39
C GLN A 16 -3.50 27.09 19.71
N ASP A 17 -4.19 27.19 20.83
CA ASP A 17 -3.57 27.37 22.16
C ASP A 17 -2.92 26.08 22.71
N LYS A 18 -3.06 24.99 21.99
CA LYS A 18 -2.48 23.70 22.33
C LYS A 18 -1.00 23.60 21.94
N SER A 19 -0.25 22.94 22.79
CA SER A 19 1.19 22.74 22.64
C SER A 19 1.54 21.28 22.36
N ILE A 20 2.54 21.07 21.50
CA ILE A 20 3.11 19.75 21.22
C ILE A 20 4.61 19.75 21.46
N TYR A 21 5.12 18.68 22.05
CA TYR A 21 6.53 18.52 22.39
C TYR A 21 7.07 17.18 21.88
N ASP A 22 8.32 17.21 21.40
CA ASP A 22 9.10 16.00 21.10
C ASP A 22 10.49 16.15 21.77
N PRO A 23 10.81 15.29 22.77
CA PRO A 23 12.10 15.32 23.48
C PRO A 23 13.27 14.80 22.64
N THR A 24 13.02 14.22 21.48
CA THR A 24 14.02 13.63 20.56
C THR A 24 13.64 13.95 19.12
N CYS A 25 13.43 15.24 18.84
CA CYS A 25 12.66 15.68 17.66
C CYS A 25 13.32 15.38 16.30
N GLY A 26 14.58 14.98 16.28
CA GLY A 26 15.29 14.70 15.04
C GLY A 26 15.20 15.86 14.05
N SER A 27 14.80 15.62 12.83
CA SER A 27 14.56 16.67 11.81
C SER A 27 13.25 17.46 12.00
N GLY A 28 12.47 17.18 13.04
CA GLY A 28 11.19 17.84 13.31
C GLY A 28 10.00 17.32 12.50
N SER A 29 10.21 16.31 11.66
CA SER A 29 9.17 15.81 10.74
C SER A 29 7.91 15.30 11.45
N LEU A 30 8.05 14.74 12.66
CA LEU A 30 6.91 14.27 13.46
C LEU A 30 6.08 15.45 13.97
N LEU A 31 6.73 16.49 14.49
CA LEU A 31 6.10 17.71 14.94
C LEU A 31 5.38 18.47 13.83
N LEU A 32 6.03 18.62 12.67
CA LEU A 32 5.45 19.24 11.48
C LEU A 32 4.21 18.50 11.00
N LYS A 33 4.26 17.16 10.97
CA LYS A 33 3.10 16.35 10.56
C LYS A 33 1.93 16.50 11.54
N ALA A 34 2.21 16.54 12.84
CA ALA A 34 1.17 16.78 13.85
C ALA A 34 0.55 18.18 13.72
N SER A 35 1.40 19.21 13.56
CA SER A 35 0.94 20.58 13.36
C SER A 35 0.12 20.76 12.09
N SER A 36 0.46 20.06 11.02
CA SER A 36 -0.28 20.12 9.74
C SER A 36 -1.67 19.50 9.80
N LEU A 37 -2.00 18.72 10.83
CA LEU A 37 -3.33 18.14 11.06
C LEU A 37 -4.24 19.05 11.89
N ALA A 38 -3.66 19.93 12.66
CA ALA A 38 -4.41 20.90 13.49
C ALA A 38 -4.98 22.05 12.63
N SER A 39 -5.72 22.96 13.27
CA SER A 39 -6.29 24.15 12.60
C SER A 39 -5.25 24.93 11.78
N LYS A 40 -5.72 25.80 10.85
CA LYS A 40 -4.85 26.59 9.92
C LYS A 40 -3.67 27.31 10.58
N LYS A 41 -3.76 27.63 11.87
CA LYS A 41 -2.67 28.28 12.63
C LYS A 41 -1.76 27.29 13.36
N GLY A 42 -2.05 25.97 13.27
CA GLY A 42 -1.24 24.91 13.83
C GLY A 42 -1.21 24.84 15.35
N LEU A 43 -0.26 24.05 15.87
CA LEU A 43 0.05 23.91 17.30
C LEU A 43 1.30 24.72 17.64
N THR A 44 1.44 25.14 18.90
CA THR A 44 2.72 25.66 19.37
C THR A 44 3.70 24.50 19.54
N ILE A 45 4.78 24.52 18.78
CA ILE A 45 5.74 23.41 18.65
C ILE A 45 6.91 23.61 19.60
N TYR A 46 7.29 22.55 20.30
CA TYR A 46 8.50 22.47 21.13
C TYR A 46 9.28 21.22 20.76
N GLY A 47 10.60 21.34 20.62
CA GLY A 47 11.47 20.22 20.28
C GLY A 47 12.85 20.33 20.91
N GLN A 48 13.38 19.19 21.34
CA GLN A 48 14.79 19.09 21.78
C GLN A 48 15.46 17.94 21.05
N GLU A 49 16.68 18.18 20.57
CA GLU A 49 17.52 17.19 19.89
C GLU A 49 18.97 17.32 20.40
N LYS A 50 19.63 16.19 20.63
CA LYS A 50 21.00 16.12 21.12
C LYS A 50 22.01 16.48 20.04
N ASP A 51 21.80 16.00 18.80
CA ASP A 51 22.72 16.25 17.70
C ASP A 51 22.55 17.65 17.12
N ILE A 52 23.67 18.39 17.02
CA ILE A 52 23.67 19.80 16.57
C ILE A 52 23.28 19.92 15.10
N SER A 53 23.76 19.01 14.23
CA SER A 53 23.50 19.05 12.81
C SER A 53 22.02 18.74 12.51
N THR A 54 21.47 17.74 13.21
CA THR A 54 20.07 17.37 13.14
C THR A 54 19.16 18.48 13.69
N THR A 55 19.59 19.17 14.77
CA THR A 55 18.87 20.36 15.29
C THR A 55 18.81 21.48 14.26
N ALA A 56 19.89 21.71 13.51
CA ALA A 56 19.91 22.72 12.45
C ALA A 56 18.91 22.36 11.33
N LEU A 57 18.86 21.10 10.91
CA LEU A 57 17.86 20.61 9.95
C LEU A 57 16.43 20.79 10.48
N CYS A 58 16.19 20.49 11.77
CA CYS A 58 14.89 20.71 12.40
C CYS A 58 14.46 22.17 12.28
N ARG A 59 15.33 23.11 12.62
CA ARG A 59 15.04 24.55 12.53
C ARG A 59 14.77 24.99 11.11
N MET A 60 15.56 24.54 10.13
CA MET A 60 15.30 24.81 8.72
C MET A 60 13.91 24.33 8.29
N ASN A 61 13.56 23.11 8.67
CA ASN A 61 12.24 22.54 8.37
C ASN A 61 11.10 23.36 9.02
N MET A 62 11.28 23.81 10.26
CA MET A 62 10.29 24.67 10.94
C MET A 62 10.09 25.98 10.20
N ILE A 63 11.16 26.66 9.81
CA ILE A 63 11.09 27.92 9.04
C ILE A 63 10.37 27.70 7.70
N LEU A 64 10.71 26.64 6.97
CA LEU A 64 10.14 26.36 5.65
C LEU A 64 8.65 26.01 5.69
N HIS A 65 8.18 25.38 6.77
CA HIS A 65 6.81 24.86 6.83
C HIS A 65 5.86 25.66 7.72
N ASN A 66 6.34 26.29 8.82
CA ASN A 66 5.48 26.93 9.81
C ASN A 66 5.76 28.44 10.01
N GLY A 67 6.85 28.98 9.44
CA GLY A 67 7.35 30.29 9.82
C GLY A 67 8.00 30.30 11.22
N ASP A 68 8.66 31.41 11.57
CA ASP A 68 9.49 31.51 12.79
C ASP A 68 8.69 31.58 14.11
N ASP A 69 7.44 31.99 14.09
CA ASP A 69 6.71 32.45 15.28
C ASP A 69 6.06 31.33 16.13
N THR A 70 6.00 30.10 15.63
CA THR A 70 5.23 29.03 16.31
C THR A 70 6.07 27.86 16.80
N ALA A 71 7.37 27.82 16.52
CA ALA A 71 8.23 26.70 16.87
C ALA A 71 9.39 27.11 17.78
N SER A 72 9.49 26.50 18.95
CA SER A 72 10.62 26.64 19.90
C SER A 72 11.46 25.37 19.87
N ILE A 73 12.57 25.40 19.13
CA ILE A 73 13.53 24.31 19.09
C ILE A 73 14.75 24.64 19.94
N ALA A 74 15.02 23.81 20.95
CA ALA A 74 16.15 23.96 21.84
C ALA A 74 17.49 24.00 21.05
N LYS A 75 18.52 24.65 21.62
CA LYS A 75 19.88 24.59 21.07
C LYS A 75 20.38 23.14 21.16
N GLY A 76 20.92 22.62 20.07
CA GLY A 76 21.52 21.28 20.04
C GLY A 76 22.72 21.15 20.98
N GLY A 77 23.17 19.91 21.19
CA GLY A 77 24.36 19.59 21.98
C GLY A 77 24.09 19.12 23.40
N SER A 78 22.83 19.05 23.86
CA SER A 78 22.52 18.55 25.20
C SER A 78 21.40 17.51 25.17
N SER A 79 21.60 16.46 25.98
CA SER A 79 20.60 15.39 26.14
C SER A 79 19.39 15.90 26.92
N THR A 80 18.21 15.58 26.46
CA THR A 80 16.95 15.85 27.15
C THR A 80 16.89 15.19 28.53
N LEU A 81 17.55 14.05 28.70
CA LEU A 81 17.56 13.35 29.99
C LEU A 81 18.45 14.01 31.02
N SER A 82 19.68 14.44 30.66
CA SER A 82 20.58 15.07 31.59
C SER A 82 20.42 16.59 31.66
N ASN A 83 19.96 17.23 30.60
CA ASN A 83 19.83 18.69 30.53
C ASN A 83 18.58 19.10 29.74
N PRO A 84 17.38 18.90 30.32
CA PRO A 84 16.12 19.31 29.67
C PRO A 84 16.10 20.85 29.52
N PHE A 85 15.75 21.32 28.34
CA PHE A 85 15.75 22.74 27.99
C PHE A 85 14.49 23.47 28.45
N PHE A 86 13.33 22.82 28.30
CA PHE A 86 12.05 23.45 28.59
C PHE A 86 11.70 23.35 30.07
N ILE A 87 12.11 24.41 30.81
CA ILE A 87 11.90 24.55 32.25
C ILE A 87 11.13 25.84 32.51
N LYS A 88 10.12 25.77 33.35
CA LYS A 88 9.31 26.89 33.80
C LYS A 88 9.22 26.86 35.34
N ASN A 89 9.61 27.95 36.00
CA ASN A 89 9.61 28.05 37.47
C ASN A 89 10.34 26.90 38.19
N GLY A 90 11.47 26.46 37.65
CA GLY A 90 12.27 25.37 38.23
C GLY A 90 11.71 23.95 38.01
N MET A 91 10.59 23.81 37.33
CA MET A 91 9.97 22.53 36.99
C MET A 91 9.97 22.30 35.48
N LEU A 92 9.84 21.04 35.02
CA LEU A 92 9.63 20.77 33.61
C LEU A 92 8.39 21.50 33.10
N GLN A 93 8.50 22.14 31.96
CA GLN A 93 7.33 22.65 31.23
C GLN A 93 6.47 21.51 30.81
N THR A 94 5.13 21.66 30.96
CA THR A 94 4.16 20.64 30.58
C THR A 94 3.40 21.02 29.32
N PHE A 95 3.06 20.01 28.51
CA PHE A 95 2.49 20.16 27.18
C PHE A 95 1.17 19.41 27.07
N ASP A 96 0.29 19.86 26.14
CA ASP A 96 -0.98 19.19 25.85
C ASP A 96 -0.73 17.85 25.14
N TYR A 97 0.22 17.84 24.22
CA TYR A 97 0.60 16.64 23.47
C TYR A 97 2.11 16.41 23.54
N VAL A 98 2.50 15.13 23.67
CA VAL A 98 3.90 14.71 23.52
C VAL A 98 3.95 13.54 22.54
N VAL A 99 4.78 13.66 21.51
CA VAL A 99 5.06 12.61 20.54
C VAL A 99 6.54 12.34 20.50
N ALA A 100 6.96 11.08 20.40
CA ALA A 100 8.38 10.76 20.33
C ALA A 100 8.65 9.44 19.60
N ASN A 101 9.80 9.42 18.94
CA ASN A 101 10.46 8.21 18.47
C ASN A 101 11.91 8.23 18.98
N PRO A 102 12.14 7.96 20.28
CA PRO A 102 13.47 8.04 20.87
C PRO A 102 14.39 6.95 20.32
N PRO A 103 15.73 7.12 20.46
CA PRO A 103 16.67 6.07 20.08
C PRO A 103 16.42 4.80 20.88
N PHE A 104 16.27 3.65 20.17
CA PHE A 104 15.95 2.38 20.80
C PHE A 104 17.11 1.83 21.62
N SER A 105 16.80 1.39 22.84
CA SER A 105 17.73 0.73 23.75
C SER A 105 19.04 1.51 23.95
N LEU A 106 18.91 2.82 24.12
CA LEU A 106 20.06 3.71 24.32
C LEU A 106 20.87 3.26 25.52
N LYS A 107 22.12 2.91 25.27
CA LYS A 107 23.12 2.65 26.33
C LYS A 107 23.62 3.99 26.86
N ASN A 108 24.11 4.01 28.10
CA ASN A 108 24.68 5.20 28.74
C ASN A 108 23.71 6.41 28.74
N TRP A 109 22.39 6.15 28.83
CA TRP A 109 21.37 7.19 28.93
C TRP A 109 21.53 8.03 30.21
N THR A 110 22.28 7.50 31.19
CA THR A 110 22.59 8.10 32.49
C THR A 110 23.71 9.15 32.41
N ASP A 111 24.38 9.30 31.28
CA ASP A 111 25.45 10.28 31.10
C ASP A 111 24.97 11.68 31.47
N GLY A 112 25.65 12.30 32.46
CA GLY A 112 25.30 13.62 33.00
C GLY A 112 24.22 13.60 34.10
N LEU A 113 23.74 12.42 34.51
CA LEU A 113 22.88 12.24 35.69
C LEU A 113 23.69 11.71 36.87
N SER A 114 23.26 12.04 38.08
CA SER A 114 23.85 11.50 39.31
C SER A 114 23.23 10.15 39.65
N ILE A 115 24.06 9.12 39.74
CA ILE A 115 23.65 7.74 40.05
C ILE A 115 24.27 7.30 41.35
N ASP A 116 23.47 6.74 42.23
CA ASP A 116 23.96 6.07 43.45
C ASP A 116 24.76 4.81 43.09
N PRO A 117 26.03 4.68 43.48
CA PRO A 117 26.85 3.54 43.09
C PRO A 117 26.35 2.19 43.63
N LYS A 118 25.65 2.17 44.77
CA LYS A 118 25.15 0.96 45.43
C LYS A 118 23.79 0.56 44.93
N SER A 119 22.83 1.48 44.99
CA SER A 119 21.44 1.21 44.61
C SER A 119 21.20 1.29 43.11
N LYS A 120 22.13 1.88 42.35
CA LYS A 120 21.98 2.16 40.90
C LYS A 120 20.77 3.06 40.57
N GLN A 121 20.25 3.78 41.55
CA GLN A 121 19.15 4.72 41.40
C GLN A 121 19.67 6.08 40.94
N VAL A 122 18.85 6.77 40.11
CA VAL A 122 19.09 8.20 39.83
C VAL A 122 18.82 8.98 41.10
N ILE A 123 19.81 9.74 41.54
CA ILE A 123 19.71 10.64 42.70
C ILE A 123 19.80 12.11 42.23
N ASN A 124 19.14 13.01 42.97
CA ASN A 124 19.14 14.46 42.71
C ASN A 124 18.51 14.85 41.36
N ASP A 125 17.50 14.08 40.87
CA ASP A 125 16.70 14.55 39.75
C ASP A 125 15.72 15.63 40.20
N SER A 126 16.04 16.88 39.92
CA SER A 126 15.25 18.07 40.32
C SER A 126 13.82 18.05 39.82
N PHE A 127 13.49 17.17 38.86
CA PHE A 127 12.19 17.08 38.22
C PHE A 127 11.35 15.87 38.65
N ASN A 128 11.89 15.03 39.55
CA ASN A 128 11.22 13.81 40.04
C ASN A 128 10.74 12.88 38.92
N ARG A 129 11.52 12.78 37.84
CA ARG A 129 11.12 11.95 36.68
C ARG A 129 11.14 10.45 36.97
N PHE A 130 12.04 10.05 37.87
CA PHE A 130 12.30 8.65 38.18
C PHE A 130 11.61 8.17 39.48
N GLU A 131 10.55 8.84 39.92
CA GLU A 131 9.80 8.46 41.11
C GLU A 131 9.14 7.07 40.98
N ASP A 132 8.82 6.65 39.75
CA ASP A 132 8.26 5.32 39.44
C ASP A 132 9.33 4.22 39.34
N GLY A 133 10.59 4.57 39.45
CA GLY A 133 11.77 3.70 39.40
C GLY A 133 12.81 4.16 38.40
N THR A 134 14.07 3.77 38.62
CA THR A 134 15.17 4.03 37.70
C THR A 134 15.32 2.90 36.70
N PRO A 135 15.27 3.17 35.37
CA PRO A 135 15.50 2.19 34.35
C PRO A 135 16.92 1.59 34.39
N PRO A 136 17.15 0.39 33.83
CA PRO A 136 18.48 -0.20 33.75
C PRO A 136 19.47 0.71 33.00
N GLU A 137 20.70 0.81 33.48
CA GLU A 137 21.76 1.66 32.89
C GLU A 137 22.00 1.37 31.40
N LYS A 138 21.85 0.10 31.02
CA LYS A 138 22.07 -0.37 29.62
C LYS A 138 20.88 -0.16 28.69
N ASN A 139 19.76 0.42 29.18
CA ASN A 139 18.54 0.59 28.39
C ASN A 139 17.74 1.80 28.84
N GLY A 140 17.74 2.85 28.00
CA GLY A 140 17.09 4.13 28.27
C GLY A 140 15.64 4.23 27.80
N ASP A 141 15.03 3.16 27.30
CA ASP A 141 13.66 3.23 26.73
C ASP A 141 12.66 3.81 27.74
N PHE A 142 12.66 3.32 28.97
CA PHE A 142 11.79 3.84 30.03
C PHE A 142 12.24 5.22 30.55
N ALA A 143 13.51 5.61 30.40
CA ALA A 143 13.95 6.94 30.82
C ALA A 143 13.28 8.04 29.98
N PHE A 144 13.18 7.83 28.67
CA PHE A 144 12.41 8.71 27.78
C PHE A 144 10.91 8.68 28.11
N LEU A 145 10.34 7.49 28.34
CA LEU A 145 8.92 7.36 28.68
C LEU A 145 8.58 8.13 29.97
N LEU A 146 9.40 8.02 31.02
CA LEU A 146 9.21 8.73 32.28
C LEU A 146 9.38 10.25 32.11
N HIS A 147 10.36 10.70 31.33
CA HIS A 147 10.50 12.13 30.99
C HIS A 147 9.26 12.65 30.26
N ILE A 148 8.74 11.90 29.29
CA ILE A 148 7.52 12.25 28.55
C ILE A 148 6.32 12.37 29.50
N ILE A 149 6.13 11.41 30.40
CA ILE A 149 5.03 11.43 31.37
C ILE A 149 5.11 12.69 32.26
N LYS A 150 6.29 13.06 32.72
CA LYS A 150 6.49 14.30 33.52
C LYS A 150 6.30 15.58 32.71
N SER A 151 6.50 15.52 31.41
CA SER A 151 6.29 16.64 30.49
C SER A 151 4.85 16.74 29.97
N LEU A 152 3.93 15.87 30.39
CA LEU A 152 2.51 15.97 30.06
C LEU A 152 1.75 16.76 31.12
N LYS A 153 0.85 17.66 30.68
CA LYS A 153 -0.17 18.25 31.54
C LYS A 153 -1.06 17.18 32.18
N ASP A 154 -1.85 17.52 33.21
CA ASP A 154 -2.77 16.58 33.86
C ASP A 154 -3.88 16.05 32.92
N THR A 155 -4.19 16.79 31.86
CA THR A 155 -5.08 16.37 30.76
C THR A 155 -4.30 16.03 29.48
N GLY A 156 -2.97 15.94 29.58
CA GLY A 156 -2.09 15.75 28.42
C GLY A 156 -2.10 14.32 27.91
N LYS A 157 -1.88 14.19 26.60
CA LYS A 157 -1.83 12.92 25.88
C LYS A 157 -0.48 12.73 25.19
N GLY A 158 0.01 11.49 25.18
CA GLY A 158 1.29 11.15 24.54
C GLY A 158 1.21 9.91 23.67
N ALA A 159 2.03 9.86 22.62
CA ALA A 159 2.20 8.67 21.79
C ALA A 159 3.69 8.46 21.49
N VAL A 160 4.22 7.30 21.90
CA VAL A 160 5.66 7.03 21.87
C VAL A 160 5.93 5.71 21.17
N ILE A 161 6.87 5.72 20.23
CA ILE A 161 7.35 4.51 19.58
C ILE A 161 8.51 3.95 20.40
N LEU A 162 8.40 2.70 20.84
CA LEU A 162 9.44 2.02 21.62
C LEU A 162 9.65 0.59 21.09
N PRO A 163 10.81 -0.03 21.36
CA PRO A 163 11.02 -1.43 21.02
C PRO A 163 10.07 -2.32 21.81
N HIS A 164 9.59 -3.38 21.19
CA HIS A 164 8.58 -4.29 21.74
C HIS A 164 8.96 -4.87 23.12
N GLY A 165 10.27 -4.97 23.42
CA GLY A 165 10.80 -5.42 24.69
C GLY A 165 10.29 -4.65 25.93
N VAL A 166 9.94 -3.37 25.81
CA VAL A 166 9.38 -2.56 26.91
C VAL A 166 8.09 -3.18 27.49
N LEU A 167 7.40 -3.97 26.72
CA LEU A 167 6.13 -4.59 27.11
C LEU A 167 6.30 -5.75 28.09
N PHE A 168 7.47 -6.41 28.09
CA PHE A 168 7.63 -7.66 28.83
C PHE A 168 8.96 -7.81 29.61
N ARG A 169 9.96 -6.96 29.36
CA ARG A 169 11.20 -7.03 30.16
C ARG A 169 10.89 -6.87 31.66
N GLY A 170 11.52 -7.71 32.48
CA GLY A 170 11.31 -7.81 33.93
C GLY A 170 12.13 -6.80 34.75
N ASN A 171 12.35 -7.12 36.03
CA ASN A 171 13.14 -6.35 36.99
C ASN A 171 12.69 -4.87 37.09
N ALA A 172 13.62 -3.92 37.00
CA ALA A 172 13.34 -2.49 37.14
C ALA A 172 12.27 -2.00 36.12
N GLU A 173 12.35 -2.43 34.86
CA GLU A 173 11.35 -2.07 33.84
C GLU A 173 9.97 -2.66 34.16
N GLY A 174 9.90 -3.86 34.70
CA GLY A 174 8.64 -4.47 35.18
C GLY A 174 8.01 -3.68 36.33
N ALA A 175 8.82 -3.20 37.28
CA ALA A 175 8.35 -2.39 38.40
C ALA A 175 7.81 -1.02 37.91
N ILE A 176 8.54 -0.35 37.03
CA ILE A 176 8.11 0.92 36.44
C ILE A 176 6.79 0.73 35.68
N ARG A 177 6.70 -0.31 34.85
CA ARG A 177 5.50 -0.63 34.07
C ARG A 177 4.28 -0.88 34.97
N LYS A 178 4.46 -1.63 36.09
CA LYS A 178 3.43 -1.83 37.10
C LYS A 178 2.96 -0.49 37.67
N ASN A 179 3.87 0.41 38.07
CA ASN A 179 3.53 1.72 38.64
C ASN A 179 2.73 2.57 37.65
N LEU A 180 3.17 2.61 36.38
CA LEU A 180 2.48 3.39 35.33
C LEU A 180 1.08 2.84 35.03
N LEU A 181 0.90 1.53 35.04
CA LEU A 181 -0.40 0.87 34.86
C LEU A 181 -1.33 1.13 36.05
N THR A 182 -0.81 1.07 37.28
CA THR A 182 -1.56 1.36 38.51
C THR A 182 -2.02 2.83 38.54
N LYS A 183 -1.20 3.76 38.05
CA LYS A 183 -1.55 5.18 37.89
C LYS A 183 -2.54 5.40 36.72
N GLY A 184 -2.75 4.40 35.89
CA GLY A 184 -3.67 4.47 34.73
C GLY A 184 -3.15 5.34 33.56
N TYR A 185 -1.84 5.63 33.48
CA TYR A 185 -1.32 6.51 32.45
C TYR A 185 -1.25 5.86 31.06
N ILE A 186 -1.15 4.53 30.98
CA ILE A 186 -1.14 3.79 29.72
C ILE A 186 -2.58 3.52 29.29
N LYS A 187 -3.02 4.19 28.22
CA LYS A 187 -4.35 4.02 27.62
C LYS A 187 -4.40 2.84 26.66
N GLY A 188 -3.33 2.63 25.90
CA GLY A 188 -3.27 1.52 24.98
C GLY A 188 -1.89 1.23 24.44
N VAL A 189 -1.79 0.07 23.79
CA VAL A 189 -0.57 -0.45 23.17
C VAL A 189 -0.89 -0.99 21.79
N ILE A 190 -0.11 -0.59 20.78
CA ILE A 190 -0.25 -1.07 19.41
C ILE A 190 1.05 -1.75 19.00
N GLY A 191 1.01 -3.05 18.74
CA GLY A 191 2.12 -3.83 18.20
C GLY A 191 2.27 -3.57 16.70
N LEU A 192 3.45 -3.17 16.27
CA LEU A 192 3.75 -2.87 14.87
C LEU A 192 4.51 -4.04 14.23
N ALA A 193 4.49 -4.10 12.90
CA ALA A 193 5.25 -5.07 12.13
C ALA A 193 6.76 -4.97 12.42
N PRO A 194 7.51 -6.07 12.36
CA PRO A 194 8.96 -6.03 12.44
C PRO A 194 9.55 -5.30 11.22
N ASN A 195 10.82 -4.90 11.32
CA ASN A 195 11.58 -4.36 10.19
C ASN A 195 10.98 -3.11 9.52
N LEU A 196 10.27 -2.26 10.29
CA LEU A 196 9.71 -0.98 9.81
C LEU A 196 10.72 0.18 9.86
N PHE A 197 11.70 0.14 10.77
CA PHE A 197 12.60 1.24 11.02
C PHE A 197 13.98 1.01 10.41
N TYR A 198 14.65 2.09 9.99
CA TYR A 198 16.00 2.01 9.48
C TYR A 198 16.96 1.63 10.62
N GLY A 199 17.97 0.83 10.30
CA GLY A 199 19.02 0.42 11.26
C GLY A 199 18.62 -0.70 12.23
N THR A 200 17.37 -1.17 12.24
CA THR A 200 16.95 -2.26 13.11
C THR A 200 15.87 -3.15 12.46
N SER A 201 15.89 -4.44 12.79
CA SER A 201 14.81 -5.39 12.47
C SER A 201 13.87 -5.64 13.66
N ILE A 202 14.15 -5.03 14.82
CA ILE A 202 13.41 -5.26 16.06
C ILE A 202 11.96 -4.77 15.90
N PRO A 203 10.95 -5.59 16.28
CA PRO A 203 9.57 -5.13 16.32
C PRO A 203 9.42 -3.98 17.31
N ALA A 204 8.63 -2.98 16.93
CA ALA A 204 8.30 -1.85 17.79
C ALA A 204 6.83 -1.87 18.20
N CYS A 205 6.52 -1.10 19.21
CA CYS A 205 5.14 -0.81 19.61
C CYS A 205 4.93 0.69 19.78
N VAL A 206 3.68 1.12 19.69
CA VAL A 206 3.26 2.46 20.11
C VAL A 206 2.62 2.34 21.49
N ILE A 207 3.13 3.08 22.47
CA ILE A 207 2.49 3.27 23.76
C ILE A 207 1.70 4.58 23.71
N VAL A 208 0.40 4.50 23.92
CA VAL A 208 -0.48 5.66 23.99
C VAL A 208 -0.72 6.00 25.45
N LEU A 209 -0.29 7.21 25.83
CA LEU A 209 -0.44 7.79 27.16
C LEU A 209 -1.61 8.76 27.18
N ASP A 210 -2.38 8.75 28.25
CA ASP A 210 -3.46 9.69 28.46
C ASP A 210 -3.66 9.90 29.98
N LYS A 211 -3.33 11.09 30.45
CA LYS A 211 -3.49 11.44 31.88
C LYS A 211 -4.92 11.84 32.22
N GLU A 212 -5.70 12.23 31.22
CA GLU A 212 -7.11 12.57 31.43
C GLU A 212 -7.88 11.34 31.90
N ASN A 213 -8.57 11.47 33.01
CA ASN A 213 -9.33 10.37 33.63
C ASN A 213 -8.50 9.11 33.95
N ALA A 214 -7.20 9.23 34.12
CA ALA A 214 -6.28 8.11 34.32
C ALA A 214 -6.70 7.22 35.51
N ARG A 215 -7.11 7.83 36.65
CA ARG A 215 -7.55 7.09 37.86
C ARG A 215 -8.81 6.25 37.65
N ALA A 216 -9.63 6.58 36.69
CA ALA A 216 -10.86 5.81 36.36
C ALA A 216 -10.61 4.69 35.35
N ARG A 217 -9.40 4.61 34.77
CA ARG A 217 -9.06 3.62 33.75
C ARG A 217 -8.92 2.23 34.33
N LYS A 218 -9.68 1.27 33.82
CA LYS A 218 -9.75 -0.10 34.33
C LYS A 218 -9.06 -1.13 33.40
N GLY A 219 -8.48 -0.70 32.30
CA GLY A 219 -7.84 -1.58 31.33
C GLY A 219 -6.97 -0.83 30.32
N VAL A 220 -6.27 -1.61 29.50
CA VAL A 220 -5.42 -1.14 28.42
C VAL A 220 -5.98 -1.68 27.10
N PHE A 221 -6.21 -0.80 26.13
CA PHE A 221 -6.62 -1.23 24.80
C PHE A 221 -5.44 -1.69 23.98
N MET A 222 -5.47 -2.94 23.51
CA MET A 222 -4.38 -3.55 22.76
C MET A 222 -4.76 -3.80 21.31
N ILE A 223 -3.84 -3.51 20.40
CA ILE A 223 -3.96 -3.82 18.97
C ILE A 223 -2.73 -4.61 18.52
N ASP A 224 -2.94 -5.73 17.84
CA ASP A 224 -1.90 -6.47 17.12
C ASP A 224 -1.95 -6.13 15.63
N ALA A 225 -1.14 -5.15 15.23
CA ALA A 225 -0.94 -4.78 13.82
C ALA A 225 0.36 -5.35 13.24
N SER A 226 0.91 -6.39 13.86
CA SER A 226 2.20 -6.99 13.43
C SER A 226 2.16 -7.60 12.02
N LYS A 227 0.96 -7.89 11.50
CA LYS A 227 0.74 -8.44 10.15
C LYS A 227 0.24 -7.40 9.14
N ASP A 228 -0.06 -6.16 9.58
CA ASP A 228 -0.57 -5.09 8.73
C ASP A 228 0.61 -4.31 8.10
N PHE A 229 1.12 -4.77 6.98
CA PHE A 229 2.21 -4.13 6.23
C PHE A 229 2.28 -4.61 4.78
N LYS A 230 3.06 -3.91 3.98
CA LYS A 230 3.51 -4.36 2.65
C LYS A 230 5.03 -4.49 2.67
N LYS A 231 5.58 -5.51 2.04
CA LYS A 231 7.02 -5.59 1.79
C LYS A 231 7.44 -4.51 0.79
N ASP A 232 8.53 -3.82 1.11
CA ASP A 232 9.14 -2.78 0.28
C ASP A 232 10.66 -3.02 0.26
N GLY A 233 11.10 -3.80 -0.71
CA GLY A 233 12.47 -4.33 -0.75
C GLY A 233 12.79 -5.14 0.51
N ASN A 234 13.88 -4.76 1.18
CA ASN A 234 14.34 -5.40 2.42
C ASN A 234 13.64 -4.89 3.70
N LYS A 235 12.67 -3.99 3.57
CA LYS A 235 11.93 -3.39 4.68
C LYS A 235 10.44 -3.71 4.58
N ASN A 236 9.75 -3.55 5.70
CA ASN A 236 8.31 -3.51 5.75
C ASN A 236 7.86 -2.05 5.77
N ARG A 237 6.73 -1.77 5.17
CA ARG A 237 6.12 -0.45 5.12
C ARG A 237 4.64 -0.52 5.49
N LEU A 238 4.20 0.37 6.37
CA LEU A 238 2.77 0.56 6.64
C LEU A 238 2.13 1.27 5.44
N ARG A 239 1.03 0.72 4.95
CA ARG A 239 0.17 1.37 3.97
C ARG A 239 -0.75 2.37 4.67
N GLU A 240 -1.33 3.29 3.94
CA GLU A 240 -2.29 4.23 4.51
C GLU A 240 -3.53 3.51 5.09
N GLN A 241 -3.97 2.43 4.45
CA GLN A 241 -5.04 1.57 4.97
C GLN A 241 -4.72 0.95 6.34
N ASP A 242 -3.47 0.54 6.56
CA ASP A 242 -3.04 -0.08 7.81
C ASP A 242 -3.06 0.95 8.95
N VAL A 243 -2.56 2.15 8.65
CA VAL A 243 -2.59 3.29 9.57
C VAL A 243 -4.03 3.68 9.91
N GLN A 244 -4.90 3.82 8.91
CA GLN A 244 -6.30 4.21 9.10
C GLN A 244 -7.07 3.16 9.92
N LYS A 245 -6.86 1.89 9.64
CA LYS A 245 -7.48 0.79 10.41
C LYS A 245 -7.08 0.82 11.88
N MET A 246 -5.79 1.04 12.19
CA MET A 246 -5.31 1.18 13.57
C MET A 246 -5.98 2.37 14.27
N ILE A 247 -6.08 3.51 13.60
CA ILE A 247 -6.68 4.74 14.14
C ILE A 247 -8.16 4.54 14.44
N ASP A 248 -8.93 4.06 13.47
CA ASP A 248 -10.37 3.83 13.63
C ASP A 248 -10.66 2.83 14.75
N THR A 249 -9.88 1.73 14.80
CA THR A 249 -10.02 0.70 15.82
C THR A 249 -9.69 1.24 17.21
N PHE A 250 -8.61 2.02 17.33
CA PHE A 250 -8.17 2.60 18.61
C PHE A 250 -9.14 3.67 19.12
N ASN A 251 -9.56 4.59 18.25
CA ASN A 251 -10.43 5.69 18.65
C ASN A 251 -11.84 5.21 19.02
N ALA A 252 -12.33 4.17 18.34
CA ALA A 252 -13.61 3.54 18.66
C ALA A 252 -13.52 2.51 19.80
N LEU A 253 -12.33 2.16 20.28
CA LEU A 253 -12.06 1.04 21.20
C LEU A 253 -12.75 -0.25 20.75
N LYS A 254 -12.76 -0.51 19.44
CA LYS A 254 -13.48 -1.60 18.81
C LYS A 254 -12.72 -2.90 18.99
N GLU A 255 -13.31 -3.87 19.69
CA GLU A 255 -12.74 -5.22 19.77
C GLU A 255 -12.96 -6.00 18.47
N ILE A 256 -11.88 -6.54 17.92
CA ILE A 256 -11.88 -7.32 16.69
C ILE A 256 -11.12 -8.63 16.97
N PRO A 257 -11.74 -9.80 16.72
CA PRO A 257 -11.07 -11.09 16.92
C PRO A 257 -9.71 -11.14 16.23
N TYR A 258 -8.69 -11.64 16.95
CA TYR A 258 -7.30 -11.78 16.49
C TYR A 258 -6.60 -10.44 16.13
N TYR A 259 -7.19 -9.29 16.47
CA TYR A 259 -6.64 -7.99 16.12
C TYR A 259 -6.62 -7.00 17.28
N SER A 260 -7.73 -6.85 18.03
CA SER A 260 -7.80 -5.87 19.12
C SER A 260 -8.68 -6.34 20.26
N LYS A 261 -8.28 -5.95 21.49
CA LYS A 261 -8.98 -6.34 22.73
C LYS A 261 -8.79 -5.27 23.80
N MET A 262 -9.84 -5.00 24.59
CA MET A 262 -9.71 -4.29 25.86
C MET A 262 -9.28 -5.29 26.94
N VAL A 263 -8.09 -5.13 27.49
CA VAL A 263 -7.53 -6.02 28.52
C VAL A 263 -7.67 -5.37 29.88
N SER A 264 -8.34 -6.01 30.82
CA SER A 264 -8.56 -5.46 32.15
C SER A 264 -7.28 -5.39 32.98
N LEU A 265 -7.23 -4.48 33.96
CA LEU A 265 -6.05 -4.39 34.86
C LEU A 265 -5.92 -5.66 35.73
N GLU A 266 -7.03 -6.34 36.05
CA GLU A 266 -7.02 -7.64 36.74
C GLU A 266 -6.32 -8.71 35.90
N GLU A 267 -6.67 -8.82 34.60
CA GLU A 267 -6.04 -9.75 33.67
C GLU A 267 -4.54 -9.44 33.50
N ILE A 268 -4.18 -8.14 33.39
CA ILE A 268 -2.79 -7.70 33.30
C ILE A 268 -2.02 -8.01 34.59
N SER A 269 -2.61 -7.76 35.75
CA SER A 269 -2.01 -8.05 37.05
C SER A 269 -1.77 -9.55 37.23
N ALA A 270 -2.70 -10.40 36.82
CA ALA A 270 -2.56 -11.84 36.85
C ALA A 270 -1.42 -12.37 35.95
N ASN A 271 -1.00 -11.55 34.98
CA ASN A 271 0.14 -11.79 34.10
C ASN A 271 1.40 -10.99 34.50
N ASP A 272 1.59 -10.67 35.78
CA ASP A 272 2.76 -9.93 36.31
C ASP A 272 3.01 -8.60 35.61
N TYR A 273 1.95 -7.89 35.27
CA TYR A 273 2.00 -6.62 34.53
C TYR A 273 2.76 -6.70 33.19
N ASN A 274 2.80 -7.90 32.60
CA ASN A 274 3.36 -8.14 31.28
C ASN A 274 2.35 -7.68 30.22
N LEU A 275 2.75 -6.80 29.30
CA LEU A 275 1.92 -6.25 28.23
C LEU A 275 2.21 -6.90 26.87
N ASN A 276 2.89 -8.05 26.82
CA ASN A 276 3.11 -8.74 25.55
C ASN A 276 1.77 -9.11 24.91
N ILE A 277 1.48 -8.47 23.78
CA ILE A 277 0.17 -8.54 23.10
C ILE A 277 -0.25 -9.97 22.78
N ALA A 278 0.70 -10.83 22.39
CA ALA A 278 0.44 -12.23 22.07
C ALA A 278 -0.14 -13.07 23.25
N ARG A 279 -0.05 -12.56 24.49
CA ARG A 279 -0.68 -13.20 25.66
C ARG A 279 -2.18 -12.94 25.73
N TYR A 280 -2.66 -11.87 25.13
CA TYR A 280 -4.03 -11.37 25.24
C TYR A 280 -4.82 -11.47 23.95
N ILE A 281 -4.13 -11.39 22.82
CA ILE A 281 -4.70 -11.52 21.49
C ILE A 281 -4.08 -12.76 20.85
N ALA A 282 -4.89 -13.81 20.73
CA ALA A 282 -4.46 -15.06 20.10
C ALA A 282 -4.09 -14.81 18.64
N ALA A 283 -3.01 -15.41 18.17
CA ALA A 283 -2.75 -15.48 16.74
C ALA A 283 -3.89 -16.27 16.06
N LYS A 284 -4.30 -15.82 14.88
CA LYS A 284 -5.18 -16.64 14.04
C LYS A 284 -4.39 -17.93 13.73
N GLN A 285 -4.77 -19.02 14.37
CA GLN A 285 -4.18 -20.32 14.05
C GLN A 285 -4.51 -20.63 12.59
N GLU A 286 -3.48 -20.93 11.81
CA GLU A 286 -3.69 -21.70 10.58
C GLU A 286 -4.31 -23.02 11.06
N SER A 287 -5.46 -23.38 10.51
CA SER A 287 -6.13 -24.62 10.90
C SER A 287 -5.15 -25.77 10.64
N GLU A 288 -4.76 -26.48 11.70
CA GLU A 288 -4.07 -27.76 11.51
C GLU A 288 -4.95 -28.62 10.62
N LYS A 289 -4.36 -29.20 9.57
CA LYS A 289 -5.09 -30.09 8.66
C LYS A 289 -5.73 -31.23 9.45
N ASP A 290 -6.98 -31.50 9.17
CA ASP A 290 -7.74 -32.53 9.89
C ASP A 290 -7.22 -33.92 9.52
N LEU A 291 -6.56 -34.59 10.48
CA LEU A 291 -5.95 -35.91 10.28
C LEU A 291 -6.96 -36.99 9.89
N PHE A 292 -8.18 -36.95 10.45
CA PHE A 292 -9.21 -37.92 10.04
C PHE A 292 -9.59 -37.76 8.60
N ALA A 293 -9.80 -36.51 8.16
CA ALA A 293 -10.14 -36.18 6.77
C ALA A 293 -9.00 -36.58 5.81
N LEU A 294 -7.72 -36.29 6.17
CA LEU A 294 -6.57 -36.68 5.36
C LEU A 294 -6.41 -38.20 5.17
N ILE A 295 -6.74 -38.99 6.21
CA ILE A 295 -6.61 -40.47 6.15
C ILE A 295 -7.77 -41.10 5.41
N ASN A 296 -9.00 -40.61 5.60
CA ASN A 296 -10.23 -41.31 5.21
C ASN A 296 -10.97 -40.65 4.05
N SER A 297 -10.60 -39.43 3.62
CA SER A 297 -11.31 -38.75 2.54
C SER A 297 -10.97 -39.37 1.18
N HIS A 298 -12.01 -39.66 0.41
CA HIS A 298 -11.92 -40.07 -0.98
C HIS A 298 -12.88 -39.19 -1.77
N LYS A 299 -12.43 -38.59 -2.87
CA LYS A 299 -13.21 -37.63 -3.68
C LYS A 299 -13.83 -36.51 -2.82
N ALA A 300 -13.06 -35.96 -1.91
CA ALA A 300 -13.48 -34.90 -0.98
C ALA A 300 -14.76 -35.23 -0.18
N SER A 301 -14.88 -36.50 0.30
CA SER A 301 -16.03 -36.97 1.10
C SER A 301 -16.04 -36.44 2.53
N TYR A 302 -14.89 -35.98 3.04
CA TYR A 302 -14.72 -35.44 4.39
C TYR A 302 -14.00 -34.08 4.37
N LEU A 303 -14.73 -33.01 4.05
CA LEU A 303 -14.24 -31.64 4.11
C LEU A 303 -14.56 -31.05 5.50
N PRO A 304 -13.56 -30.63 6.29
CA PRO A 304 -13.80 -30.13 7.64
C PRO A 304 -14.64 -28.85 7.65
N LYS A 305 -15.74 -28.86 8.42
CA LYS A 305 -16.64 -27.70 8.54
C LYS A 305 -15.93 -26.46 9.07
N ASN A 306 -14.91 -26.63 9.89
CA ASN A 306 -14.13 -25.53 10.47
C ASN A 306 -13.39 -24.73 9.40
N GLU A 307 -12.79 -25.40 8.42
CA GLU A 307 -12.07 -24.77 7.33
C GLU A 307 -13.04 -24.03 6.38
N ILE A 308 -14.17 -24.67 6.04
CA ILE A 308 -15.22 -24.03 5.23
C ILE A 308 -15.85 -22.82 5.94
N LYS A 309 -16.00 -22.88 7.29
CA LYS A 309 -16.56 -21.80 8.11
C LYS A 309 -15.71 -20.52 8.05
N ALA A 310 -14.42 -20.62 7.80
CA ALA A 310 -13.54 -19.45 7.64
C ALA A 310 -14.01 -18.52 6.48
N TYR A 311 -14.74 -19.06 5.52
CA TYR A 311 -15.28 -18.36 4.36
C TYR A 311 -16.77 -18.02 4.48
N ALA A 312 -17.32 -18.06 5.69
CA ALA A 312 -18.74 -17.75 5.95
C ALA A 312 -19.22 -16.42 5.32
N PRO A 313 -18.47 -15.32 5.32
CA PRO A 313 -18.90 -14.08 4.66
C PRO A 313 -19.21 -14.25 3.17
N TYR A 314 -18.42 -15.06 2.47
CA TYR A 314 -18.68 -15.34 1.05
C TYR A 314 -19.97 -16.17 0.86
N PHE A 315 -20.21 -17.15 1.71
CA PHE A 315 -21.44 -17.96 1.67
C PHE A 315 -22.67 -17.23 2.20
N GLN A 316 -22.52 -16.09 2.86
CA GLN A 316 -23.64 -15.20 3.18
C GLN A 316 -24.09 -14.41 1.95
N VAL A 317 -23.16 -14.02 1.09
CA VAL A 317 -23.42 -13.33 -0.16
C VAL A 317 -23.85 -14.33 -1.25
N PHE A 318 -23.10 -15.42 -1.42
CA PHE A 318 -23.36 -16.48 -2.41
C PHE A 318 -24.01 -17.68 -1.72
N LYS A 319 -25.28 -17.55 -1.35
CA LYS A 319 -26.02 -18.53 -0.54
C LYS A 319 -26.19 -19.88 -1.24
N GLU A 320 -26.51 -19.83 -2.53
CA GLU A 320 -26.70 -21.04 -3.32
C GLU A 320 -25.40 -21.77 -3.64
N LEU A 321 -24.26 -21.05 -3.68
CA LEU A 321 -22.95 -21.65 -3.93
C LEU A 321 -22.65 -22.76 -2.93
N LYS A 322 -22.92 -22.54 -1.65
CA LYS A 322 -22.68 -23.53 -0.60
C LYS A 322 -23.51 -24.80 -0.81
N ASN A 323 -24.77 -24.63 -1.19
CA ASN A 323 -25.70 -25.72 -1.48
C ASN A 323 -25.35 -26.46 -2.77
N THR A 324 -24.76 -25.76 -3.75
CA THR A 324 -24.30 -26.35 -5.01
C THR A 324 -23.06 -27.20 -4.80
N LEU A 325 -22.08 -26.69 -4.05
CA LEU A 325 -20.79 -27.36 -3.86
C LEU A 325 -20.86 -28.51 -2.84
N PHE A 326 -21.61 -28.35 -1.74
CA PHE A 326 -21.51 -29.24 -0.59
C PHE A 326 -22.81 -29.95 -0.23
N LYS A 327 -22.69 -31.20 0.22
CA LYS A 327 -23.74 -31.98 0.88
C LYS A 327 -23.28 -32.39 2.27
N LYS A 328 -24.22 -32.84 3.11
CA LYS A 328 -23.87 -33.44 4.40
C LYS A 328 -23.05 -34.71 4.16
N SER A 329 -21.93 -34.85 4.88
CA SER A 329 -21.20 -36.10 4.96
C SER A 329 -21.93 -37.07 5.89
N ASP A 330 -21.62 -38.36 5.80
CA ASP A 330 -22.06 -39.42 6.71
C ASP A 330 -21.51 -39.22 8.12
N LYS A 331 -20.40 -38.50 8.28
CA LYS A 331 -19.80 -38.16 9.55
C LYS A 331 -20.14 -36.74 9.99
N GLU A 332 -20.54 -36.56 11.23
CA GLU A 332 -20.78 -35.26 11.84
C GLU A 332 -19.48 -34.44 11.88
N GLY A 333 -19.57 -33.13 11.60
CA GLY A 333 -18.40 -32.24 11.55
C GLY A 333 -17.81 -32.03 10.16
N TYR A 334 -18.30 -32.76 9.14
CA TYR A 334 -17.79 -32.70 7.77
C TYR A 334 -18.87 -32.36 6.75
N TYR A 335 -18.44 -31.85 5.62
CA TYR A 335 -19.17 -31.78 4.37
C TYR A 335 -18.59 -32.80 3.38
N ALA A 336 -19.36 -33.17 2.37
CA ALA A 336 -18.86 -33.89 1.21
C ALA A 336 -19.11 -33.05 -0.04
N LEU A 337 -18.20 -33.09 -1.01
CA LEU A 337 -18.37 -32.43 -2.30
C LEU A 337 -19.53 -33.11 -3.05
N LYS A 338 -20.39 -32.32 -3.70
CA LYS A 338 -21.54 -32.86 -4.45
C LYS A 338 -21.14 -33.30 -5.84
N THR A 339 -20.33 -32.53 -6.51
CA THR A 339 -19.94 -32.69 -7.90
C THR A 339 -18.48 -32.33 -8.08
N GLU A 340 -17.76 -32.97 -8.96
CA GLU A 340 -16.47 -32.52 -9.44
C GLU A 340 -16.71 -31.20 -10.16
N CYS A 341 -16.42 -30.08 -9.50
CA CYS A 341 -16.59 -28.75 -10.06
C CYS A 341 -15.28 -28.34 -10.73
N GLU A 342 -15.25 -28.41 -12.04
CA GLU A 342 -14.07 -28.03 -12.82
C GLU A 342 -13.74 -26.52 -12.72
N ASN A 343 -14.73 -25.65 -12.39
CA ASN A 343 -14.48 -24.21 -12.30
C ASN A 343 -15.42 -23.51 -11.31
N ILE A 344 -15.03 -23.42 -10.04
CA ILE A 344 -15.81 -22.73 -9.01
C ILE A 344 -15.94 -21.23 -9.32
N LYS A 345 -14.94 -20.63 -9.96
CA LYS A 345 -14.95 -19.23 -10.34
C LYS A 345 -16.09 -18.91 -11.29
N ASP A 346 -16.31 -19.74 -12.31
CA ASP A 346 -17.37 -19.52 -13.31
C ASP A 346 -18.76 -19.68 -12.67
N LEU A 347 -18.92 -20.64 -11.75
CA LEU A 347 -20.15 -20.78 -10.97
C LEU A 347 -20.49 -19.51 -10.20
N ILE A 348 -19.51 -18.84 -9.64
CA ILE A 348 -19.72 -17.57 -8.92
C ILE A 348 -20.02 -16.46 -9.90
N THR A 349 -19.14 -16.22 -10.89
CA THR A 349 -19.20 -15.03 -11.75
C THR A 349 -20.42 -15.00 -12.66
N GLN A 350 -20.98 -16.16 -12.99
CA GLN A 350 -22.21 -16.28 -13.80
C GLN A 350 -23.49 -16.25 -12.94
N SER A 351 -23.38 -16.28 -11.60
CA SER A 351 -24.54 -16.33 -10.72
C SER A 351 -25.28 -15.00 -10.63
N LEU A 352 -26.60 -15.04 -10.41
CA LEU A 352 -27.40 -13.85 -10.11
C LEU A 352 -26.95 -13.18 -8.79
N GLU A 353 -26.45 -13.94 -7.85
CA GLU A 353 -25.93 -13.45 -6.58
C GLU A 353 -24.67 -12.60 -6.78
N PHE A 354 -23.80 -13.00 -7.70
CA PHE A 354 -22.63 -12.19 -8.08
C PHE A 354 -23.05 -10.88 -8.77
N GLN A 355 -24.02 -10.94 -9.67
CA GLN A 355 -24.56 -9.73 -10.30
C GLN A 355 -25.15 -8.76 -9.27
N ALA A 356 -25.90 -9.27 -8.29
CA ALA A 356 -26.47 -8.48 -7.20
C ALA A 356 -25.36 -7.89 -6.29
N PHE A 357 -24.35 -8.68 -5.97
CA PHE A 357 -23.18 -8.20 -5.21
C PHE A 357 -22.44 -7.12 -5.99
N HIS A 358 -22.11 -7.35 -7.26
CA HIS A 358 -21.43 -6.39 -8.12
C HIS A 358 -22.23 -5.08 -8.23
N ALA A 359 -23.54 -5.16 -8.43
CA ALA A 359 -24.41 -3.99 -8.44
C ALA A 359 -24.40 -3.25 -7.09
N SER A 360 -24.36 -3.97 -5.96
CA SER A 360 -24.28 -3.34 -4.63
C SER A 360 -23.00 -2.54 -4.43
N VAL A 361 -21.88 -3.04 -4.96
CA VAL A 361 -20.56 -2.36 -4.93
C VAL A 361 -20.60 -1.10 -5.80
N LEU A 362 -21.12 -1.19 -7.03
CA LEU A 362 -21.25 -0.03 -7.91
C LEU A 362 -22.20 1.03 -7.34
N ASN A 363 -23.31 0.61 -6.73
CA ASN A 363 -24.22 1.52 -6.04
C ASN A 363 -23.53 2.23 -4.85
N ALA A 364 -22.65 1.54 -4.12
CA ALA A 364 -21.86 2.18 -3.06
C ALA A 364 -20.90 3.22 -3.63
N PHE A 365 -20.27 2.92 -4.78
CA PHE A 365 -19.41 3.87 -5.49
C PHE A 365 -20.21 5.09 -6.00
N ASP A 366 -21.39 4.88 -6.59
CA ASP A 366 -22.22 5.96 -7.14
C ASP A 366 -22.74 6.90 -6.01
N ARG A 367 -23.04 6.35 -4.79
CA ARG A 367 -23.40 7.17 -3.62
C ARG A 367 -22.27 8.09 -3.11
N LEU A 368 -21.02 7.89 -3.53
CA LEU A 368 -19.95 8.84 -3.24
C LEU A 368 -20.18 10.19 -3.91
N ASN A 369 -21.00 10.23 -4.95
CA ASN A 369 -21.34 11.42 -5.75
C ASN A 369 -20.10 12.21 -6.17
N LEU A 370 -19.12 11.47 -6.71
CA LEU A 370 -17.80 12.03 -7.03
C LEU A 370 -17.86 12.98 -8.23
N PHE A 371 -18.71 12.70 -9.22
CA PHE A 371 -18.84 13.57 -10.37
C PHE A 371 -19.20 15.00 -9.96
N GLU A 372 -20.27 15.15 -9.19
CA GLU A 372 -20.73 16.46 -8.72
C GLU A 372 -19.67 17.13 -7.82
N THR A 373 -19.00 16.32 -6.95
CA THR A 373 -17.92 16.83 -6.10
C THR A 373 -16.76 17.40 -6.92
N PHE A 374 -16.40 16.79 -8.05
CA PHE A 374 -15.28 17.21 -8.89
C PHE A 374 -15.68 18.26 -9.92
N ASP A 375 -16.91 18.27 -10.38
CA ASP A 375 -17.44 19.25 -11.33
C ASP A 375 -17.43 20.69 -10.78
N HIS A 376 -17.55 20.82 -9.45
CA HIS A 376 -17.54 22.09 -8.72
C HIS A 376 -16.15 22.51 -8.22
N LEU A 377 -15.07 21.90 -8.71
CA LEU A 377 -13.72 22.32 -8.34
C LEU A 377 -13.39 23.68 -8.98
N GLU A 378 -13.01 24.63 -8.12
CA GLU A 378 -12.57 25.98 -8.52
C GLU A 378 -11.12 26.21 -8.09
N PRO A 379 -10.35 27.04 -8.83
CA PRO A 379 -9.00 27.42 -8.42
C PRO A 379 -8.94 27.88 -6.96
N GLY A 380 -7.91 27.44 -6.24
CA GLY A 380 -7.73 27.73 -4.81
C GLY A 380 -8.23 26.62 -3.88
N PHE A 381 -8.87 25.55 -4.40
CA PHE A 381 -9.18 24.40 -3.56
C PHE A 381 -7.92 23.70 -3.03
N ASN A 382 -8.03 23.02 -1.90
CA ASN A 382 -6.92 22.27 -1.32
C ASN A 382 -7.03 20.78 -1.68
N PRO A 383 -6.14 20.24 -2.53
CA PRO A 383 -6.16 18.83 -2.94
C PRO A 383 -6.11 17.84 -1.78
N LYS A 384 -5.34 18.17 -0.72
CA LYS A 384 -5.20 17.31 0.45
C LYS A 384 -6.50 17.19 1.24
N THR A 385 -7.17 18.31 1.50
CA THR A 385 -8.46 18.31 2.20
C THR A 385 -9.53 17.58 1.38
N LEU A 386 -9.50 17.75 0.06
CA LEU A 386 -10.44 17.08 -0.85
C LEU A 386 -10.28 15.56 -0.80
N ILE A 387 -9.06 15.03 -0.92
CA ILE A 387 -8.87 13.57 -0.86
C ILE A 387 -9.21 12.99 0.51
N GLU A 388 -8.94 13.71 1.59
CA GLU A 388 -9.33 13.28 2.94
C GLU A 388 -10.87 13.20 3.08
N SER A 389 -11.58 14.18 2.53
CA SER A 389 -13.05 14.17 2.49
C SER A 389 -13.60 13.01 1.64
N VAL A 390 -13.06 12.79 0.44
CA VAL A 390 -13.44 11.67 -0.43
C VAL A 390 -13.20 10.34 0.28
N CYS A 391 -12.03 10.15 0.86
CA CYS A 391 -11.67 8.92 1.56
C CYS A 391 -12.54 8.66 2.80
N SER A 392 -12.96 9.70 3.51
CA SER A 392 -13.92 9.57 4.62
C SER A 392 -15.29 9.09 4.15
N LYS A 393 -15.77 9.59 3.01
CA LYS A 393 -17.01 9.08 2.37
C LYS A 393 -16.84 7.61 1.94
N VAL A 394 -15.69 7.23 1.37
CA VAL A 394 -15.39 5.85 0.99
C VAL A 394 -15.48 4.91 2.18
N LEU A 395 -14.84 5.24 3.30
CA LEU A 395 -14.88 4.41 4.51
C LEU A 395 -16.31 4.20 5.01
N LYS A 396 -17.17 5.22 4.92
CA LYS A 396 -18.57 5.17 5.34
C LYS A 396 -19.43 4.35 4.39
N GLU A 397 -19.37 4.60 3.09
CA GLU A 397 -20.22 3.93 2.10
C GLU A 397 -19.86 2.45 1.92
N PHE A 398 -18.58 2.10 2.05
CA PHE A 398 -18.11 0.72 1.94
C PHE A 398 -18.10 -0.05 3.27
N GLU A 399 -18.54 0.55 4.39
CA GLU A 399 -18.63 -0.17 5.67
C GLU A 399 -19.63 -1.33 5.65
N LYS A 400 -20.69 -1.20 4.86
CA LYS A 400 -21.78 -2.18 4.73
C LYS A 400 -21.61 -3.12 3.53
N VAL A 401 -20.57 -2.95 2.75
CA VAL A 401 -20.31 -3.82 1.58
C VAL A 401 -19.61 -5.08 2.07
N GLU A 402 -20.29 -6.21 1.95
CA GLU A 402 -19.74 -7.51 2.34
C GLU A 402 -18.59 -7.92 1.40
N ILE A 403 -17.72 -8.82 1.83
CA ILE A 403 -16.55 -9.35 1.09
C ILE A 403 -15.45 -8.31 0.82
N LEU A 404 -15.80 -7.06 0.51
CA LEU A 404 -14.81 -6.00 0.29
C LEU A 404 -14.46 -5.31 1.60
N ASP A 405 -13.17 -5.36 1.95
CA ASP A 405 -12.66 -4.59 3.08
C ASP A 405 -12.64 -3.09 2.74
N LYS A 406 -13.34 -2.28 3.54
CA LYS A 406 -13.42 -0.83 3.35
C LYS A 406 -12.04 -0.15 3.32
N TYR A 407 -11.09 -0.64 4.12
CA TYR A 407 -9.73 -0.11 4.14
C TYR A 407 -8.97 -0.44 2.86
N GLY A 408 -9.25 -1.59 2.29
CA GLY A 408 -8.72 -1.94 0.99
C GLY A 408 -9.25 -1.06 -0.14
N VAL A 409 -10.53 -0.64 -0.09
CA VAL A 409 -11.09 0.34 -1.04
C VAL A 409 -10.52 1.73 -0.77
N TYR A 410 -10.39 2.14 0.47
CA TYR A 410 -9.70 3.36 0.87
C TYR A 410 -8.27 3.44 0.28
N GLN A 411 -7.49 2.35 0.36
CA GLN A 411 -6.14 2.31 -0.23
C GLN A 411 -6.17 2.49 -1.75
N LEU A 412 -7.15 1.91 -2.43
CA LEU A 412 -7.31 2.06 -3.88
C LEU A 412 -7.45 3.54 -4.26
N PHE A 413 -8.28 4.31 -3.53
CA PHE A 413 -8.44 5.75 -3.75
C PHE A 413 -7.15 6.52 -3.45
N LYS A 414 -6.43 6.16 -2.39
CA LYS A 414 -5.15 6.78 -2.03
C LYS A 414 -4.05 6.48 -3.05
N ASP A 415 -3.99 5.26 -3.56
CA ASP A 415 -3.03 4.89 -4.61
C ASP A 415 -3.33 5.69 -5.88
N TYR A 416 -4.59 5.77 -6.31
CA TYR A 416 -4.97 6.54 -7.49
C TYR A 416 -4.74 8.06 -7.30
N TYR A 417 -4.95 8.57 -6.09
CA TYR A 417 -4.59 9.95 -5.76
C TYR A 417 -3.09 10.20 -5.94
N ASN A 418 -2.25 9.34 -5.38
CA ASN A 418 -0.80 9.50 -5.45
C ASN A 418 -0.24 9.33 -6.86
N GLU A 419 -0.88 8.50 -7.70
CA GLU A 419 -0.42 8.19 -9.06
C GLU A 419 -0.94 9.19 -10.11
N VAL A 420 -2.13 9.75 -9.93
CA VAL A 420 -2.82 10.54 -10.95
C VAL A 420 -3.41 11.84 -10.40
N LEU A 421 -4.29 11.75 -9.39
CA LEU A 421 -5.08 12.91 -8.98
C LEU A 421 -4.26 14.00 -8.33
N GLN A 422 -3.13 13.66 -7.69
CA GLN A 422 -2.27 14.64 -7.02
C GLN A 422 -1.75 15.69 -8.00
N ASP A 423 -1.25 15.27 -9.14
CA ASP A 423 -0.71 16.17 -10.15
C ASP A 423 -1.84 16.93 -10.87
N ASP A 424 -2.91 16.22 -11.26
CA ASP A 424 -4.07 16.84 -11.91
C ASP A 424 -4.70 17.91 -10.99
N TRP A 425 -4.93 17.59 -9.72
CA TRP A 425 -5.53 18.51 -8.76
C TRP A 425 -4.59 19.64 -8.36
N PHE A 426 -3.28 19.40 -8.36
CA PHE A 426 -2.31 20.48 -8.19
C PHE A 426 -2.45 21.50 -9.32
N LEU A 427 -2.51 21.07 -10.58
CA LEU A 427 -2.70 21.95 -11.73
C LEU A 427 -4.04 22.70 -11.65
N LEU A 428 -5.14 22.00 -11.35
CA LEU A 428 -6.47 22.59 -11.23
C LEU A 428 -6.63 23.48 -9.99
N SER A 429 -5.77 23.36 -8.98
CA SER A 429 -5.79 24.28 -7.83
C SER A 429 -5.27 25.69 -8.18
N PHE A 430 -4.52 25.83 -9.28
CA PHE A 430 -4.05 27.12 -9.79
C PHE A 430 -4.81 27.59 -11.02
N ASN A 431 -5.36 26.65 -11.79
CA ASN A 431 -6.01 26.90 -13.08
C ASN A 431 -7.43 26.28 -13.06
N ASP A 432 -8.29 26.75 -13.95
CA ASP A 432 -9.56 26.10 -14.17
C ASP A 432 -9.44 24.95 -15.21
N PHE A 433 -10.52 24.19 -15.40
CA PHE A 433 -10.57 23.09 -16.38
C PHE A 433 -10.27 23.52 -17.80
N SER A 434 -10.50 24.80 -18.17
CA SER A 434 -10.25 25.29 -19.53
C SER A 434 -8.77 25.28 -19.92
N SER A 435 -7.87 25.24 -18.93
CA SER A 435 -6.43 25.10 -19.14
C SER A 435 -6.04 23.80 -19.84
N ALA A 436 -6.89 22.78 -19.80
CA ALA A 436 -6.68 21.51 -20.51
C ALA A 436 -6.66 21.63 -22.05
N LYS A 437 -7.11 22.78 -22.61
CA LYS A 437 -6.99 23.09 -24.05
C LYS A 437 -5.55 23.37 -24.47
N GLU A 438 -4.72 23.78 -23.52
CA GLU A 438 -3.37 24.22 -23.80
C GLU A 438 -2.40 23.04 -23.70
N LEU A 439 -1.71 22.77 -24.79
CA LEU A 439 -0.65 21.78 -24.82
C LEU A 439 0.69 22.46 -24.51
N ARG A 440 1.36 22.00 -23.47
CA ARG A 440 2.64 22.54 -23.03
C ARG A 440 3.76 22.16 -23.99
N LYS A 441 4.52 23.15 -24.45
CA LYS A 441 5.73 22.90 -25.28
C LYS A 441 6.85 22.36 -24.39
N LEU A 442 7.46 21.28 -24.83
CA LEU A 442 8.65 20.72 -24.19
C LEU A 442 9.91 21.36 -24.80
N ASN A 443 10.79 21.84 -23.92
CA ASN A 443 12.10 22.33 -24.32
C ASN A 443 13.13 21.20 -24.18
N PRO A 444 13.95 20.93 -25.23
CA PRO A 444 15.00 19.95 -25.15
C PRO A 444 16.05 20.39 -24.12
N LEU A 445 16.50 19.47 -23.29
CA LEU A 445 17.70 19.69 -22.50
C LEU A 445 18.87 19.87 -23.47
N LYS A 446 19.59 20.97 -23.34
CA LYS A 446 20.82 21.22 -24.11
C LYS A 446 21.91 20.25 -23.59
N ASP A 447 21.97 19.06 -24.16
CA ASP A 447 23.11 18.18 -23.97
C ASP A 447 24.17 18.49 -25.03
N LYS A 448 25.43 18.55 -24.61
CA LYS A 448 26.59 18.80 -25.49
C LYS A 448 26.83 17.64 -26.49
N ASN A 449 26.16 16.51 -26.34
CA ASN A 449 26.35 15.26 -27.09
C ASN A 449 25.21 14.87 -28.05
N LYS A 450 24.65 15.80 -28.81
CA LYS A 450 23.93 15.56 -30.08
C LYS A 450 22.59 14.81 -30.09
N LYS A 451 22.02 14.33 -28.99
CA LYS A 451 20.60 13.89 -28.96
C LYS A 451 19.83 14.77 -27.99
N ALA A 452 18.74 15.39 -28.47
CA ALA A 452 17.83 16.13 -27.60
C ALA A 452 17.17 15.14 -26.62
N ASN A 453 17.58 15.18 -25.35
CA ASN A 453 16.91 14.46 -24.28
C ASN A 453 15.85 15.39 -23.67
N TYR A 454 14.64 14.88 -23.49
CA TYR A 454 13.58 15.53 -22.77
C TYR A 454 13.45 14.86 -21.39
N LEU A 455 13.11 15.66 -20.37
CA LEU A 455 12.81 15.13 -19.03
C LEU A 455 11.52 14.30 -19.03
N GLU A 456 10.63 14.55 -20.00
CA GLU A 456 9.34 13.92 -20.15
C GLU A 456 9.15 13.43 -21.58
N GLU A 457 8.48 12.30 -21.78
CA GLU A 457 8.11 11.85 -23.12
C GLU A 457 7.01 12.73 -23.70
N PRO A 458 7.14 13.21 -24.94
CA PRO A 458 6.13 14.03 -25.59
C PRO A 458 4.90 13.21 -26.00
N ASP A 459 3.72 13.80 -25.87
CA ASP A 459 2.48 13.20 -26.39
C ASP A 459 2.33 13.45 -27.89
N PHE A 460 2.77 14.61 -28.39
CA PHE A 460 2.70 14.99 -29.80
C PHE A 460 4.03 15.56 -30.31
N VAL A 461 4.33 15.25 -31.57
CA VAL A 461 5.46 15.84 -32.32
C VAL A 461 4.93 16.46 -33.59
N ILE A 462 4.73 17.79 -33.59
CA ILE A 462 4.18 18.54 -34.72
C ILE A 462 5.24 19.51 -35.23
N GLN A 463 5.62 19.39 -36.50
CA GLN A 463 6.62 20.24 -37.16
C GLN A 463 7.92 20.39 -36.34
N LYS A 464 8.43 19.27 -35.80
CA LYS A 464 9.64 19.20 -34.95
C LYS A 464 9.49 19.92 -33.58
N THR A 465 8.29 20.33 -33.21
CA THR A 465 7.98 20.87 -31.89
C THR A 465 7.30 19.78 -31.09
N TYR A 466 7.72 19.63 -29.86
CA TYR A 466 7.27 18.59 -28.93
C TYR A 466 6.26 19.17 -27.94
N TYR A 467 5.15 18.49 -27.75
CA TYR A 467 4.06 18.95 -26.90
C TYR A 467 3.66 17.87 -25.91
N LYS A 468 3.28 18.31 -24.71
CA LYS A 468 2.74 17.47 -23.61
C LYS A 468 1.34 17.94 -23.27
N SER A 469 0.44 16.98 -23.10
CA SER A 469 -0.86 17.21 -22.50
C SER A 469 -0.81 16.86 -21.03
N ASP A 470 -1.03 17.84 -20.16
CA ASP A 470 -0.86 17.63 -18.72
C ASP A 470 -2.12 17.02 -18.07
N LEU A 471 -3.34 17.37 -18.55
CA LEU A 471 -4.60 16.95 -17.94
C LEU A 471 -5.35 15.84 -18.70
N ILE A 472 -5.45 15.96 -20.04
CA ILE A 472 -6.22 15.02 -20.86
C ILE A 472 -5.28 14.15 -21.69
N PRO A 473 -5.14 12.84 -21.41
CA PRO A 473 -4.34 11.95 -22.25
C PRO A 473 -4.86 11.90 -23.70
N LYS A 474 -3.95 11.94 -24.69
CA LYS A 474 -4.33 11.94 -26.12
C LYS A 474 -5.21 10.77 -26.54
N ASN A 475 -5.08 9.64 -25.86
CA ASN A 475 -5.89 8.46 -26.17
C ASN A 475 -7.37 8.69 -25.87
N LEU A 476 -7.72 9.47 -24.85
CA LEU A 476 -9.12 9.80 -24.58
C LEU A 476 -9.73 10.69 -25.67
N ILE A 477 -8.95 11.63 -26.21
CA ILE A 477 -9.37 12.44 -27.36
C ILE A 477 -9.62 11.54 -28.57
N LYS A 478 -8.71 10.60 -28.87
CA LYS A 478 -8.86 9.65 -29.98
C LYS A 478 -10.10 8.77 -29.82
N GLN A 479 -10.30 8.22 -28.62
CA GLN A 479 -11.43 7.34 -28.33
C GLN A 479 -12.78 8.06 -28.44
N ARG A 480 -12.85 9.32 -27.98
CA ARG A 480 -14.14 10.05 -27.96
C ARG A 480 -14.51 10.69 -29.28
N PHE A 481 -13.55 11.24 -30.02
CA PHE A 481 -13.81 12.04 -31.22
C PHE A 481 -13.42 11.37 -32.52
N PHE A 482 -12.54 10.36 -32.47
CA PHE A 482 -11.94 9.73 -33.65
C PHE A 482 -11.94 8.19 -33.53
N GLU A 483 -13.02 7.63 -32.97
CA GLU A 483 -13.13 6.18 -32.75
C GLU A 483 -13.03 5.38 -34.06
N LYS A 484 -13.60 5.91 -35.15
CA LYS A 484 -13.54 5.26 -36.47
C LYS A 484 -12.12 5.19 -37.01
N GLU A 485 -11.43 6.34 -36.99
CA GLU A 485 -10.04 6.46 -37.44
C GLU A 485 -9.10 5.63 -36.56
N ALA A 486 -9.36 5.56 -35.26
CA ALA A 486 -8.59 4.72 -34.35
C ALA A 486 -8.77 3.22 -34.66
N LYS A 487 -10.00 2.76 -34.98
CA LYS A 487 -10.27 1.39 -35.41
C LYS A 487 -9.67 1.10 -36.80
N GLU A 488 -9.72 2.05 -37.73
CA GLU A 488 -9.06 1.93 -39.03
C GLU A 488 -7.55 1.77 -38.88
N LEU A 489 -6.94 2.54 -37.96
CA LEU A 489 -5.52 2.41 -37.65
C LEU A 489 -5.17 1.03 -37.08
N GLU A 490 -5.99 0.51 -36.16
CA GLU A 490 -5.81 -0.83 -35.59
C GLU A 490 -5.87 -1.93 -36.68
N VAL A 491 -6.80 -1.81 -37.64
CA VAL A 491 -6.87 -2.72 -38.80
C VAL A 491 -5.60 -2.64 -39.64
N LEU A 492 -5.07 -1.43 -39.88
CA LEU A 492 -3.83 -1.26 -40.65
C LEU A 492 -2.59 -1.78 -39.88
N GLU A 493 -2.57 -1.66 -38.55
CA GLU A 493 -1.53 -2.23 -37.70
C GLU A 493 -1.55 -3.77 -37.74
N ASN A 494 -2.72 -4.38 -37.65
CA ASN A 494 -2.88 -5.83 -37.78
C ASN A 494 -2.47 -6.33 -39.17
N ALA A 495 -2.86 -5.60 -40.24
CA ALA A 495 -2.42 -5.92 -41.60
C ALA A 495 -0.90 -5.78 -41.79
N LEU A 496 -0.27 -4.80 -41.15
CA LEU A 496 1.19 -4.66 -41.17
C LEU A 496 1.85 -5.83 -40.45
N ASN A 497 1.39 -6.19 -39.25
CA ASN A 497 1.93 -7.32 -38.49
C ASN A 497 1.83 -8.63 -39.26
N GLU A 498 0.70 -8.87 -39.97
CA GLU A 498 0.52 -10.03 -40.85
C GLU A 498 1.57 -10.03 -41.97
N LYS A 499 1.78 -8.89 -42.64
CA LYS A 499 2.77 -8.81 -43.74
C LYS A 499 4.23 -8.86 -43.24
N GLU A 500 4.47 -8.42 -42.01
CA GLU A 500 5.78 -8.59 -41.37
C GLU A 500 6.04 -10.07 -41.06
N ALA A 501 5.04 -10.77 -40.51
CA ALA A 501 5.15 -12.20 -40.22
C ALA A 501 5.34 -13.03 -41.51
N ASP A 502 4.52 -12.77 -42.58
CA ASP A 502 4.65 -13.43 -43.87
C ASP A 502 6.08 -13.27 -44.46
N PHE A 503 6.64 -12.06 -44.35
CA PHE A 503 7.97 -11.77 -44.84
C PHE A 503 9.06 -12.46 -44.00
N GLU A 504 8.96 -12.38 -42.66
CA GLU A 504 9.94 -12.99 -41.75
C GLU A 504 9.92 -14.52 -41.86
N GLU A 505 8.75 -15.16 -41.89
CA GLU A 505 8.61 -16.62 -42.09
C GLU A 505 9.21 -17.06 -43.41
N PHE A 506 8.94 -16.34 -44.51
CA PHE A 506 9.48 -16.65 -45.82
C PHE A 506 11.03 -16.53 -45.87
N ILE A 507 11.57 -15.51 -45.19
CA ILE A 507 13.03 -15.33 -45.11
C ILE A 507 13.65 -16.44 -44.25
N GLU A 508 13.05 -16.81 -43.10
CA GLU A 508 13.56 -17.87 -42.24
C GLU A 508 13.58 -19.24 -42.95
N GLU A 509 12.52 -19.55 -43.72
CA GLU A 509 12.48 -20.79 -44.52
C GLU A 509 13.57 -20.91 -45.55
N HIS A 510 14.06 -19.78 -46.09
CA HIS A 510 15.08 -19.77 -47.16
C HIS A 510 16.46 -19.28 -46.67
N SER A 511 16.64 -19.09 -45.34
CA SER A 511 17.90 -18.77 -44.68
C SER A 511 18.50 -20.04 -44.09
N SER A 512 19.60 -20.55 -44.70
CA SER A 512 20.40 -21.65 -44.16
C SER A 512 21.87 -21.33 -44.32
N GLU A 513 22.81 -22.16 -43.76
CA GLU A 513 24.27 -21.96 -43.92
C GLU A 513 24.72 -21.94 -45.40
N GLU A 514 23.94 -22.51 -46.31
CA GLU A 514 24.10 -22.46 -47.77
C GLU A 514 22.95 -21.69 -48.45
N GLY A 515 22.09 -20.96 -47.69
CA GLY A 515 20.88 -20.28 -48.15
C GLY A 515 21.12 -18.94 -48.84
N LEU A 516 20.11 -18.49 -49.57
CA LEU A 516 20.13 -17.27 -50.40
C LEU A 516 20.16 -15.98 -49.59
N PHE A 517 19.82 -16.01 -48.29
CA PHE A 517 19.65 -14.81 -47.47
C PHE A 517 20.60 -14.73 -46.27
N ASP A 518 21.24 -13.56 -46.10
CA ASP A 518 21.90 -13.13 -44.86
C ASP A 518 20.92 -12.23 -44.10
N GLU A 519 20.27 -12.76 -43.06
CA GLU A 519 19.25 -12.08 -42.27
C GLU A 519 19.65 -10.66 -41.82
N SER A 520 20.94 -10.43 -41.62
CA SER A 520 21.43 -9.11 -41.14
C SER A 520 21.45 -8.01 -42.19
N LYS A 521 21.21 -8.33 -43.49
CA LYS A 521 21.39 -7.38 -44.59
C LYS A 521 20.26 -7.31 -45.61
N ILE A 522 19.09 -7.86 -45.31
CA ILE A 522 17.97 -7.89 -46.25
C ILE A 522 17.33 -6.51 -46.37
N ASN A 523 17.42 -5.94 -47.57
CA ASN A 523 16.69 -4.74 -47.94
C ASN A 523 16.39 -4.75 -49.46
N GLU A 524 15.48 -3.88 -49.89
CA GLU A 524 15.00 -3.84 -51.28
C GLU A 524 16.13 -3.72 -52.31
N SER A 525 17.20 -2.95 -52.00
CA SER A 525 18.33 -2.76 -52.89
C SER A 525 19.21 -4.02 -53.01
N VAL A 526 19.36 -4.78 -51.94
CA VAL A 526 20.07 -6.03 -51.90
C VAL A 526 19.29 -7.09 -52.68
N LEU A 527 18.00 -7.27 -52.40
CA LEU A 527 17.17 -8.23 -53.12
C LEU A 527 17.13 -7.96 -54.62
N LYS A 528 17.01 -6.70 -55.06
CA LYS A 528 17.03 -6.31 -56.48
C LYS A 528 18.40 -6.59 -57.13
N LYS A 529 19.51 -6.48 -56.39
CA LYS A 529 20.86 -6.77 -56.87
C LYS A 529 21.05 -8.29 -57.02
N GLU A 530 20.67 -9.06 -56.01
CA GLU A 530 20.78 -10.52 -56.04
C GLU A 530 19.89 -11.12 -57.14
N LEU A 531 18.68 -10.60 -57.33
CA LEU A 531 17.78 -11.00 -58.40
C LEU A 531 18.39 -10.81 -59.80
N LYS A 532 19.21 -9.76 -60.00
CA LYS A 532 19.93 -9.53 -61.27
C LYS A 532 21.11 -10.49 -61.46
N ASN A 533 21.73 -10.92 -60.38
CA ASN A 533 22.91 -11.77 -60.39
C ASN A 533 22.57 -13.26 -60.40
N ALA A 534 21.37 -13.63 -59.98
CA ALA A 534 20.92 -15.03 -59.91
C ALA A 534 20.91 -15.65 -61.32
N THR A 535 21.49 -16.84 -61.47
CA THR A 535 21.51 -17.62 -62.71
C THR A 535 20.50 -18.76 -62.70
N ASP A 536 20.17 -19.28 -61.53
CA ASP A 536 19.19 -20.34 -61.35
C ASP A 536 17.74 -19.81 -61.41
N LEU A 537 16.84 -20.59 -61.94
CA LEU A 537 15.43 -20.23 -62.07
C LEU A 537 14.69 -20.30 -60.74
N GLU A 538 15.07 -21.23 -59.86
CA GLU A 538 14.49 -21.41 -58.52
C GLU A 538 14.89 -20.26 -57.61
N ASP A 539 16.17 -19.88 -57.61
CA ASP A 539 16.66 -18.72 -56.87
C ASP A 539 15.99 -17.40 -57.30
N LYS A 540 15.74 -17.24 -58.61
CA LYS A 540 15.03 -16.07 -59.12
C LYS A 540 13.58 -15.98 -58.64
N GLU A 541 12.92 -17.10 -58.53
CA GLU A 541 11.53 -17.16 -58.06
C GLU A 541 11.44 -16.85 -56.56
N ILE A 542 12.36 -17.37 -55.74
CA ILE A 542 12.48 -17.08 -54.32
C ILE A 542 12.77 -15.58 -54.08
N LEU A 543 13.78 -15.04 -54.79
CA LEU A 543 14.12 -13.62 -54.67
C LEU A 543 13.02 -12.68 -55.13
N LYS A 544 12.25 -13.07 -56.15
CA LYS A 544 11.10 -12.32 -56.62
C LYS A 544 9.95 -12.32 -55.58
N THR A 545 9.65 -13.47 -54.99
CA THR A 545 8.67 -13.61 -53.92
C THR A 545 9.05 -12.78 -52.69
N ALA A 546 10.31 -12.86 -52.24
CA ALA A 546 10.84 -12.05 -51.16
C ALA A 546 10.68 -10.54 -51.42
N LEU A 547 10.92 -10.10 -52.66
CA LEU A 547 10.75 -8.71 -53.06
C LEU A 547 9.27 -8.28 -53.03
N GLU A 548 8.37 -9.12 -53.53
CA GLU A 548 6.93 -8.88 -53.51
C GLU A 548 6.39 -8.76 -52.06
N LEU A 549 6.84 -9.66 -51.17
CA LEU A 549 6.49 -9.60 -49.74
C LEU A 549 7.03 -8.34 -49.06
N LEU A 550 8.29 -7.97 -49.33
CA LEU A 550 8.88 -6.73 -48.78
C LEU A 550 8.18 -5.49 -49.32
N GLU A 551 7.78 -5.45 -50.60
CA GLU A 551 7.00 -4.34 -51.17
C GLU A 551 5.62 -4.25 -50.54
N ALA A 552 4.94 -5.39 -50.28
CA ALA A 552 3.68 -5.45 -49.58
C ALA A 552 3.81 -4.91 -48.13
N LYS A 553 4.84 -5.37 -47.38
CA LYS A 553 5.17 -4.85 -46.04
C LYS A 553 5.40 -3.33 -46.06
N ASN A 554 6.25 -2.84 -46.96
CA ASN A 554 6.56 -1.41 -47.09
C ASN A 554 5.32 -0.57 -47.46
N LYS A 555 4.42 -1.11 -48.28
CA LYS A 555 3.15 -0.47 -48.62
C LYS A 555 2.23 -0.38 -47.38
N ALA A 556 2.08 -1.48 -46.63
CA ALA A 556 1.28 -1.51 -45.41
C ALA A 556 1.84 -0.51 -44.35
N LEU A 557 3.16 -0.47 -44.17
CA LEU A 557 3.84 0.48 -43.29
C LEU A 557 3.58 1.95 -43.68
N LYS A 558 3.63 2.26 -44.97
CA LYS A 558 3.31 3.60 -45.47
C LYS A 558 1.85 3.99 -45.20
N MET A 559 0.92 3.06 -45.41
CA MET A 559 -0.51 3.30 -45.13
C MET A 559 -0.76 3.53 -43.65
N LYS A 560 -0.20 2.66 -42.79
CA LYS A 560 -0.27 2.79 -41.33
C LYS A 560 0.33 4.12 -40.84
N ASN A 561 1.52 4.47 -41.29
CA ASN A 561 2.19 5.73 -40.88
C ASN A 561 1.38 6.96 -41.31
N LYS A 562 0.81 6.96 -42.50
CA LYS A 562 -0.03 8.05 -42.96
C LYS A 562 -1.30 8.19 -42.13
N ALA A 563 -2.00 7.09 -41.86
CA ALA A 563 -3.19 7.09 -41.00
C ALA A 563 -2.87 7.54 -39.57
N TYR A 564 -1.72 7.09 -39.03
CA TYR A 564 -1.23 7.50 -37.71
C TYR A 564 -0.96 9.02 -37.67
N GLU A 565 -0.22 9.57 -38.62
CA GLU A 565 0.09 10.99 -38.66
C GLU A 565 -1.18 11.86 -38.81
N GLU A 566 -2.13 11.44 -39.65
CA GLU A 566 -3.41 12.12 -39.82
C GLU A 566 -4.23 12.12 -38.53
N LEU A 567 -4.30 10.98 -37.82
CA LEU A 567 -5.00 10.85 -36.55
C LEU A 567 -4.32 11.69 -35.44
N GLU A 568 -2.98 11.67 -35.35
CA GLU A 568 -2.21 12.50 -34.40
C GLU A 568 -2.49 13.99 -34.62
N LEU A 569 -2.51 14.44 -35.89
CA LEU A 569 -2.77 15.84 -36.24
C LEU A 569 -4.21 16.26 -35.91
N LYS A 570 -5.20 15.42 -36.23
CA LYS A 570 -6.61 15.63 -35.85
C LYS A 570 -6.76 15.71 -34.31
N ALA A 571 -6.17 14.79 -33.59
CA ALA A 571 -6.21 14.79 -32.14
C ALA A 571 -5.56 16.04 -31.53
N PHE A 572 -4.41 16.45 -32.04
CA PHE A 572 -3.72 17.68 -31.61
C PHE A 572 -4.59 18.93 -31.80
N HIS A 573 -5.25 19.07 -32.94
CA HIS A 573 -6.13 20.22 -33.21
C HIS A 573 -7.41 20.21 -32.38
N GLN A 574 -7.91 19.03 -32.01
CA GLN A 574 -9.12 18.88 -31.22
C GLN A 574 -9.02 19.52 -29.83
N TYR A 575 -7.85 19.55 -29.19
CA TYR A 575 -7.69 20.20 -27.87
C TYR A 575 -8.18 21.64 -27.84
N LYS A 576 -7.86 22.42 -28.87
CA LYS A 576 -8.30 23.81 -28.95
C LYS A 576 -9.81 23.99 -29.14
N ASN A 577 -10.45 22.97 -29.72
CA ASN A 577 -11.89 23.02 -30.08
C ASN A 577 -12.78 22.46 -28.94
N LEU A 578 -12.21 21.91 -27.89
CA LEU A 578 -12.97 21.32 -26.76
C LEU A 578 -13.84 22.39 -26.09
N LYS A 579 -15.08 22.05 -25.77
CA LYS A 579 -15.95 22.84 -24.89
C LYS A 579 -15.68 22.50 -23.43
N LEU A 580 -16.06 23.39 -22.52
CA LEU A 580 -15.81 23.18 -21.09
C LEU A 580 -16.46 21.89 -20.56
N ASP A 581 -17.70 21.61 -20.97
CA ASP A 581 -18.41 20.39 -20.56
C ASP A 581 -17.72 19.13 -21.09
N GLU A 582 -17.22 19.16 -22.34
CA GLU A 582 -16.45 18.04 -22.92
C GLU A 582 -15.14 17.80 -22.18
N ILE A 583 -14.47 18.87 -21.73
CA ILE A 583 -13.24 18.81 -20.93
C ILE A 583 -13.52 18.15 -19.57
N LYS A 584 -14.56 18.62 -18.88
CA LYS A 584 -14.96 18.07 -17.60
C LYS A 584 -15.33 16.59 -17.71
N ASP A 585 -16.09 16.22 -18.73
CA ASP A 585 -16.42 14.82 -19.00
C ASP A 585 -15.18 13.98 -19.27
N LEU A 586 -14.26 14.43 -20.12
CA LEU A 586 -13.02 13.69 -20.43
C LEU A 586 -12.14 13.49 -19.19
N ILE A 587 -12.03 14.51 -18.33
CA ILE A 587 -11.20 14.44 -17.13
C ILE A 587 -11.92 13.67 -16.02
N ILE A 588 -13.15 14.03 -15.70
CA ILE A 588 -13.87 13.46 -14.55
C ILE A 588 -14.40 12.08 -14.88
N GLN A 589 -15.18 11.93 -15.98
CA GLN A 589 -15.81 10.65 -16.31
C GLN A 589 -14.82 9.66 -16.91
N ASP A 590 -14.15 10.07 -18.01
CA ASP A 590 -13.37 9.12 -18.81
C ASP A 590 -11.99 8.82 -18.21
N LYS A 591 -11.34 9.82 -17.56
CA LYS A 591 -10.03 9.62 -16.92
C LYS A 591 -10.18 9.14 -15.47
N TRP A 592 -10.86 9.92 -14.61
CA TRP A 592 -10.83 9.66 -13.18
C TRP A 592 -11.81 8.57 -12.74
N LEU A 593 -13.11 8.75 -13.00
CA LEU A 593 -14.14 7.85 -12.49
C LEU A 593 -14.09 6.47 -13.15
N LYS A 594 -13.83 6.41 -14.46
CA LYS A 594 -13.69 5.15 -15.18
C LYS A 594 -12.49 4.34 -14.67
N SER A 595 -11.35 5.02 -14.43
CA SER A 595 -10.17 4.35 -13.87
C SER A 595 -10.40 3.83 -12.46
N LEU A 596 -11.07 4.62 -11.60
CA LEU A 596 -11.45 4.18 -10.25
C LEU A 596 -12.44 3.01 -10.28
N LYS A 597 -13.45 3.03 -11.17
CA LYS A 597 -14.39 1.92 -11.35
C LYS A 597 -13.68 0.65 -11.80
N ASN A 598 -12.82 0.75 -12.81
CA ASN A 598 -12.02 -0.39 -13.29
C ASN A 598 -11.10 -0.96 -12.20
N ALA A 599 -10.48 -0.11 -11.41
CA ALA A 599 -9.65 -0.55 -10.29
C ALA A 599 -10.49 -1.25 -9.21
N LEU A 600 -11.70 -0.80 -8.95
CA LEU A 600 -12.65 -1.43 -8.02
C LEU A 600 -13.12 -2.79 -8.54
N GLU A 601 -13.46 -2.91 -9.82
CA GLU A 601 -13.81 -4.18 -10.47
C GLU A 601 -12.67 -5.19 -10.41
N ASN A 602 -11.45 -4.76 -10.71
CA ASN A 602 -10.26 -5.60 -10.56
C ASN A 602 -10.07 -6.07 -9.11
N LYS A 603 -10.41 -5.24 -8.13
CA LYS A 603 -10.36 -5.63 -6.72
C LYS A 603 -11.41 -6.67 -6.36
N ILE A 604 -12.62 -6.56 -6.90
CA ILE A 604 -13.67 -7.59 -6.77
C ILE A 604 -13.15 -8.92 -7.32
N LEU A 605 -12.67 -8.92 -8.57
CA LEU A 605 -12.16 -10.13 -9.23
C LEU A 605 -10.99 -10.76 -8.47
N LYS A 606 -10.05 -9.96 -7.96
CA LYS A 606 -8.96 -10.46 -7.11
C LYS A 606 -9.46 -11.13 -5.84
N ARG A 607 -10.53 -10.60 -5.22
CA ARG A 607 -11.13 -11.20 -4.02
C ARG A 607 -11.83 -12.51 -4.34
N ILE A 608 -12.56 -12.58 -5.44
CA ILE A 608 -13.20 -13.82 -5.89
C ILE A 608 -12.14 -14.87 -6.24
N ASN A 609 -11.10 -14.51 -6.99
CA ASN A 609 -10.02 -15.42 -7.32
C ASN A 609 -9.31 -15.97 -6.06
N ALA A 610 -9.05 -15.13 -5.08
CA ALA A 610 -8.44 -15.57 -3.81
C ALA A 610 -9.36 -16.54 -3.03
N PHE A 611 -10.66 -16.31 -3.05
CA PHE A 611 -11.65 -17.18 -2.42
C PHE A 611 -11.75 -18.53 -3.16
N THR A 612 -11.86 -18.52 -4.48
CA THR A 612 -11.93 -19.75 -5.28
C THR A 612 -10.66 -20.58 -5.14
N SER A 613 -9.48 -19.96 -5.25
CA SER A 613 -8.21 -20.68 -5.04
C SER A 613 -8.09 -21.30 -3.64
N ALA A 614 -8.59 -20.62 -2.62
CA ALA A 614 -8.58 -21.18 -1.27
C ALA A 614 -9.58 -22.35 -1.10
N LEU A 615 -10.75 -22.30 -1.76
CA LEU A 615 -11.68 -23.43 -1.78
C LEU A 615 -11.10 -24.62 -2.55
N ASP A 616 -10.49 -24.36 -3.72
CA ASP A 616 -9.84 -25.39 -4.53
C ASP A 616 -8.70 -26.06 -3.76
N GLU A 617 -7.93 -25.30 -2.99
CA GLU A 617 -6.88 -25.83 -2.11
C GLU A 617 -7.47 -26.73 -1.02
N ILE A 618 -8.56 -26.33 -0.34
CA ILE A 618 -9.23 -27.15 0.65
C ILE A 618 -9.75 -28.44 0.02
N ILE A 619 -10.43 -28.35 -1.11
CA ILE A 619 -10.96 -29.50 -1.83
C ILE A 619 -9.83 -30.45 -2.23
N SER A 620 -8.77 -29.92 -2.83
CA SER A 620 -7.59 -30.68 -3.25
C SER A 620 -6.90 -31.40 -2.09
N ASN A 621 -6.73 -30.72 -0.93
CA ASN A 621 -6.11 -31.30 0.25
C ASN A 621 -6.83 -32.57 0.75
N TYR A 622 -8.14 -32.69 0.50
CA TYR A 622 -8.99 -33.79 0.97
C TYR A 622 -9.59 -34.63 -0.16
N SER A 623 -9.11 -34.46 -1.41
CA SER A 623 -9.59 -35.22 -2.56
C SER A 623 -9.12 -36.68 -2.53
N ASN A 624 -7.87 -36.92 -2.14
CA ASN A 624 -7.27 -38.24 -2.06
C ASN A 624 -6.87 -38.55 -0.61
N SER A 625 -7.04 -39.80 -0.20
CA SER A 625 -6.54 -40.26 1.10
C SER A 625 -5.01 -40.40 1.10
N LEU A 626 -4.40 -40.32 2.27
CA LEU A 626 -2.95 -40.57 2.44
C LEU A 626 -2.52 -41.93 1.88
N LEU A 627 -3.38 -42.94 1.98
CA LEU A 627 -3.12 -44.28 1.43
C LEU A 627 -3.13 -44.32 -0.08
N GLU A 628 -4.02 -43.54 -0.73
CA GLU A 628 -4.05 -43.40 -2.19
C GLU A 628 -2.82 -42.65 -2.69
N LEU A 629 -2.45 -41.55 -2.04
CA LEU A 629 -1.24 -40.80 -2.38
C LEU A 629 0.04 -41.64 -2.23
N ASP A 630 0.18 -42.43 -1.15
CA ASP A 630 1.31 -43.33 -0.96
C ASP A 630 1.41 -44.39 -2.07
N LYS A 631 0.26 -44.89 -2.54
CA LYS A 631 0.21 -45.80 -3.67
C LYS A 631 0.64 -45.15 -4.98
N GLU A 632 0.14 -43.94 -5.28
CA GLU A 632 0.54 -43.18 -6.47
C GLU A 632 2.02 -42.82 -6.48
N VAL A 633 2.60 -42.48 -5.31
CA VAL A 633 4.03 -42.22 -5.16
C VAL A 633 4.84 -43.49 -5.50
N LYS A 634 4.46 -44.64 -4.94
CA LYS A 634 5.15 -45.93 -5.20
C LYS A 634 5.04 -46.35 -6.68
N GLU A 635 3.87 -46.11 -7.30
CA GLU A 635 3.70 -46.39 -8.73
C GLU A 635 4.56 -45.45 -9.61
N SER A 636 4.67 -44.16 -9.22
CA SER A 636 5.51 -43.17 -9.90
C SER A 636 7.00 -43.46 -9.72
N GLU A 637 7.43 -43.84 -8.51
CA GLU A 637 8.79 -44.32 -8.25
C GLU A 637 9.15 -45.53 -9.10
N SER A 638 8.24 -46.49 -9.20
CA SER A 638 8.44 -47.68 -10.04
C SER A 638 8.62 -47.34 -11.52
N LYS A 639 7.83 -46.39 -12.05
CA LYS A 639 7.96 -45.90 -13.43
C LYS A 639 9.28 -45.18 -13.67
N VAL A 640 9.70 -44.33 -12.72
CA VAL A 640 11.00 -43.64 -12.80
C VAL A 640 12.15 -44.66 -12.82
N LEU A 641 12.09 -45.68 -11.94
CA LEU A 641 13.08 -46.74 -11.90
C LEU A 641 13.14 -47.54 -13.21
N GLU A 642 11.97 -47.80 -13.82
CA GLU A 642 11.87 -48.49 -15.14
C GLU A 642 12.54 -47.65 -16.24
N HIS A 643 12.18 -46.34 -16.31
CA HIS A 643 12.80 -45.43 -17.29
C HIS A 643 14.32 -45.25 -17.07
N LEU A 644 14.80 -45.23 -15.83
CA LEU A 644 16.23 -45.17 -15.53
C LEU A 644 16.97 -46.43 -16.00
N LYS A 645 16.35 -47.62 -15.84
CA LYS A 645 16.89 -48.88 -16.37
C LYS A 645 16.93 -48.89 -17.90
N ASP A 646 15.91 -48.39 -18.56
CA ASP A 646 15.86 -48.27 -20.01
C ASP A 646 16.96 -47.33 -20.56
N LEU A 647 17.33 -46.32 -19.77
CA LEU A 647 18.44 -45.41 -20.06
C LEU A 647 19.82 -45.99 -19.67
N GLY A 648 19.89 -47.23 -19.17
CA GLY A 648 21.15 -47.88 -18.79
C GLY A 648 21.73 -47.39 -17.47
N VAL A 649 20.94 -46.71 -16.63
CA VAL A 649 21.38 -46.28 -15.30
C VAL A 649 21.17 -47.46 -14.33
N VAL A 650 22.20 -47.91 -13.68
CA VAL A 650 22.14 -48.92 -12.58
C VAL A 650 21.69 -48.20 -11.34
N VAL A 651 20.45 -48.46 -10.87
CA VAL A 651 19.86 -47.91 -9.65
C VAL A 651 19.83 -48.99 -8.58
#